data_5a97bc306705ccdcc7562d3cc6d1fff2
#
_entry.id   5a97bc306705ccdcc7562d3cc6d1fff2
#
_cell.length_a   1.000
_cell.length_b   1.000
_cell.length_c   1.000
_cell.angle_alpha   90.00
_cell.angle_beta   90.00
_cell.angle_gamma   90.00
#
_symmetry.space_group_name_H-M   'P 1'
#
loop_
_entity.id
_entity.type
_entity.pdbx_description
1 polymer ?
#
loop_
_entity_poly.entity_id
_entity_poly.type
_entity_poly.pdbx_seq_one_letter_code
_entity_poly.pdbx_strand_id
1 'polypeptide(L)'
;MDVLNLSIGGPDYLDLPFVEKVWELTANNIIMVSAIGNDGPLYGTLNNPADQSDVIGVGGIDYNDHIASFSSRGMSTWELPHGYGRVKPDVVAYGREIMGSKISTGCKSLSGTSVASPVVAGIVCLLVSVIPEEKRKLILNPASMKQALVEGAAKLSGPNMYEQGAGRVDLLESYEILKSYQPKASILPNVLDFSDCPYSWPFCRQPLYAGSMPVMFNATILNGLGVIGYVDGPPMWHPSSEDGNLLTIHFTYSEVIWPWTGYLALHMQIKEEGAKFSGEIEGNVTLNVFSPPAQGEKVIRRSTCVLKLKIKVIPTPPRARRLLWDQFHNIKYPPGYIPRDSLDVRNDILDWHGDHLHTNYHIMYNMLRDAGYFIETLGSPLTCFDARQYGTLILVDLEDEYFREEIEKLRDDVIYSGLGLAVFADWYNVDTMVKMRFFDDNTRSWWTPVTGGANIPALNDILGSFGIAFGDKILNGDFFIDGEQSRYASGTDIVKFPRGGFVHRFPLMDSSESRATQNVLISSLAKADSPILGFLKAGTGHIAVYGDSNCLDSSHMVTNCYWLLKKMLDYTSNHVQDPILFSKAAKLDMPLYEEDSRLPSRRNDVNFSSYSSVLGKELVCKNDSRFEVWGTKGYNIHVRGRNRRLPGHHSIDIGGGLNTSLENFKTSIPLEKYKKETAGNYLGFFNYKDELLDMPVLVTSHWLVPAIITIFGLLLLFTFWSFRQKRRRRRKGSSSGRLSN
;
A
#
# COMPACT_ATOMS: atom_id res chain seq x y z
N MET A 1 -21.67 -25.02 1.25
CA MET A 1 -21.69 -23.76 0.48
C MET A 1 -20.50 -23.81 -0.46
N ASP A 2 -20.68 -23.55 -1.73
CA ASP A 2 -19.60 -23.70 -2.73
C ASP A 2 -19.10 -22.33 -3.21
N VAL A 3 -19.97 -21.32 -3.19
CA VAL A 3 -19.68 -19.95 -3.62
C VAL A 3 -20.19 -18.96 -2.60
N LEU A 4 -19.37 -17.99 -2.24
CA LEU A 4 -19.74 -16.87 -1.37
C LEU A 4 -19.46 -15.56 -2.10
N ASN A 5 -20.49 -14.72 -2.25
CA ASN A 5 -20.34 -13.36 -2.74
C ASN A 5 -20.38 -12.36 -1.60
N LEU A 6 -19.38 -11.49 -1.50
CA LEU A 6 -19.31 -10.38 -0.58
C LEU A 6 -19.31 -9.05 -1.35
N SER A 7 -20.50 -8.43 -1.44
CA SER A 7 -20.63 -7.09 -2.01
C SER A 7 -20.42 -5.98 -0.97
N ILE A 8 -19.56 -6.24 0.01
CA ILE A 8 -19.13 -5.31 1.05
C ILE A 8 -17.62 -5.44 1.25
N GLY A 9 -17.01 -4.40 1.78
CA GLY A 9 -15.60 -4.38 2.12
C GLY A 9 -15.22 -3.05 2.73
N GLY A 10 -13.97 -2.90 3.08
CA GLY A 10 -13.39 -1.68 3.62
C GLY A 10 -11.91 -1.55 3.27
N PRO A 11 -11.33 -0.37 3.46
CA PRO A 11 -9.95 -0.10 3.11
C PRO A 11 -8.94 -0.78 4.04
N ASP A 12 -9.36 -1.24 5.23
CA ASP A 12 -8.48 -1.89 6.18
C ASP A 12 -8.06 -3.30 5.69
N TYR A 13 -6.93 -3.33 5.00
CA TYR A 13 -6.35 -4.57 4.47
C TYR A 13 -5.62 -5.40 5.54
N LEU A 14 -5.39 -4.86 6.75
CA LEU A 14 -4.74 -5.52 7.86
C LEU A 14 -5.72 -5.92 9.00
N ASP A 15 -7.02 -5.92 8.76
CA ASP A 15 -7.98 -6.58 9.66
C ASP A 15 -7.73 -8.09 9.69
N LEU A 16 -6.67 -8.48 10.41
CA LEU A 16 -6.18 -9.86 10.43
C LEU A 16 -7.24 -10.87 10.87
N PRO A 17 -8.09 -10.62 11.89
CA PRO A 17 -9.14 -11.54 12.26
C PRO A 17 -10.11 -11.84 11.11
N PHE A 18 -10.41 -10.84 10.28
CA PHE A 18 -11.25 -11.01 9.11
C PHE A 18 -10.49 -11.72 7.97
N VAL A 19 -9.26 -11.31 7.70
CA VAL A 19 -8.40 -11.94 6.68
C VAL A 19 -8.20 -13.43 6.96
N GLU A 20 -7.92 -13.82 8.21
CA GLU A 20 -7.77 -15.21 8.60
C GLU A 20 -9.06 -16.02 8.36
N LYS A 21 -10.23 -15.43 8.56
CA LYS A 21 -11.51 -16.09 8.27
C LYS A 21 -11.78 -16.24 6.78
N VAL A 22 -11.33 -15.30 5.97
CA VAL A 22 -11.35 -15.45 4.51
C VAL A 22 -10.48 -16.63 4.08
N TRP A 23 -9.24 -16.74 4.60
CA TRP A 23 -8.36 -17.88 4.32
C TRP A 23 -8.93 -19.21 4.80
N GLU A 24 -9.58 -19.23 5.95
CA GLU A 24 -10.26 -20.43 6.45
C GLU A 24 -11.36 -20.90 5.47
N LEU A 25 -12.15 -19.98 4.91
CA LEU A 25 -13.20 -20.29 3.96
C LEU A 25 -12.62 -20.80 2.63
N THR A 26 -11.64 -20.11 2.06
CA THR A 26 -11.03 -20.50 0.78
C THR A 26 -10.25 -21.80 0.92
N ALA A 27 -9.53 -22.01 2.04
CA ALA A 27 -8.85 -23.27 2.33
C ALA A 27 -9.83 -24.47 2.43
N ASN A 28 -11.09 -24.22 2.83
CA ASN A 28 -12.17 -25.18 2.79
C ASN A 28 -12.89 -25.26 1.43
N ASN A 29 -12.22 -24.80 0.37
CA ASN A 29 -12.69 -24.87 -1.02
C ASN A 29 -13.96 -24.04 -1.31
N ILE A 30 -14.19 -22.96 -0.55
CA ILE A 30 -15.27 -22.00 -0.84
C ILE A 30 -14.71 -20.97 -1.83
N ILE A 31 -15.31 -20.83 -2.99
CA ILE A 31 -14.96 -19.83 -3.99
C ILE A 31 -15.54 -18.50 -3.55
N MET A 32 -14.67 -17.54 -3.25
CA MET A 32 -15.08 -16.21 -2.81
C MET A 32 -15.00 -15.21 -3.94
N VAL A 33 -16.08 -14.45 -4.14
CA VAL A 33 -16.19 -13.33 -5.08
C VAL A 33 -16.49 -12.08 -4.29
N SER A 34 -15.75 -11.01 -4.50
CA SER A 34 -15.95 -9.77 -3.74
C SER A 34 -15.84 -8.53 -4.62
N ALA A 35 -16.59 -7.49 -4.24
CA ALA A 35 -16.56 -6.18 -4.87
C ALA A 35 -15.24 -5.46 -4.53
N ILE A 36 -14.56 -4.91 -5.56
CA ILE A 36 -13.23 -4.32 -5.39
C ILE A 36 -13.24 -3.00 -4.62
N GLY A 37 -14.37 -2.32 -4.51
CA GLY A 37 -14.55 -1.01 -3.88
C GLY A 37 -15.11 0.04 -4.84
N ASN A 38 -15.56 1.17 -4.28
CA ASN A 38 -16.20 2.27 -5.04
C ASN A 38 -15.47 3.62 -4.84
N ASP A 39 -14.17 3.58 -4.58
CA ASP A 39 -13.34 4.74 -4.29
C ASP A 39 -12.51 5.19 -5.51
N GLY A 40 -12.86 4.71 -6.71
CA GLY A 40 -12.31 5.19 -7.96
C GLY A 40 -12.71 6.65 -8.28
N PRO A 41 -12.01 7.32 -9.18
CA PRO A 41 -10.98 6.82 -10.09
C PRO A 41 -9.58 6.72 -9.49
N LEU A 42 -9.45 6.84 -8.18
CA LEU A 42 -8.18 6.85 -7.47
C LEU A 42 -7.53 5.46 -7.46
N TYR A 43 -6.20 5.44 -7.53
CA TYR A 43 -5.41 4.21 -7.43
C TYR A 43 -5.04 3.92 -5.97
N GLY A 44 -4.77 2.63 -5.68
CA GLY A 44 -4.48 2.18 -4.33
C GLY A 44 -5.73 2.08 -3.44
N THR A 45 -6.92 2.06 -4.01
CA THR A 45 -8.22 2.16 -3.32
C THR A 45 -8.96 0.83 -3.18
N LEU A 46 -8.24 -0.28 -3.23
CA LEU A 46 -8.85 -1.61 -3.14
C LEU A 46 -9.44 -1.87 -1.75
N ASN A 47 -10.58 -2.56 -1.72
CA ASN A 47 -11.21 -2.96 -0.48
C ASN A 47 -10.93 -4.43 -0.13
N ASN A 48 -10.66 -4.69 1.15
CA ASN A 48 -10.63 -6.02 1.72
C ASN A 48 -12.09 -6.58 1.82
N PRO A 49 -12.41 -7.84 1.38
CA PRO A 49 -11.46 -8.90 1.06
C PRO A 49 -11.11 -9.06 -0.43
N ALA A 50 -11.58 -8.19 -1.31
CA ALA A 50 -11.36 -8.33 -2.75
C ALA A 50 -9.88 -8.13 -3.15
N ASP A 51 -9.09 -7.43 -2.33
CA ASP A 51 -7.65 -7.24 -2.48
C ASP A 51 -6.85 -8.53 -2.24
N GLN A 52 -7.41 -9.52 -1.51
CA GLN A 52 -6.72 -10.77 -1.18
C GLN A 52 -6.48 -11.62 -2.43
N SER A 53 -5.36 -12.33 -2.44
CA SER A 53 -4.90 -13.10 -3.62
C SER A 53 -5.78 -14.30 -3.94
N ASP A 54 -6.39 -14.92 -2.95
CA ASP A 54 -7.26 -16.10 -3.04
C ASP A 54 -8.75 -15.76 -3.28
N VAL A 55 -9.11 -14.47 -3.23
CA VAL A 55 -10.46 -13.96 -3.52
C VAL A 55 -10.52 -13.41 -4.94
N ILE A 56 -11.63 -13.63 -5.64
CA ILE A 56 -11.90 -13.04 -6.95
C ILE A 56 -12.43 -11.62 -6.74
N GLY A 57 -11.55 -10.63 -6.97
CA GLY A 57 -11.87 -9.21 -6.88
C GLY A 57 -12.47 -8.68 -8.18
N VAL A 58 -13.67 -8.11 -8.12
CA VAL A 58 -14.46 -7.70 -9.28
C VAL A 58 -14.59 -6.18 -9.36
N GLY A 59 -14.09 -5.62 -10.47
CA GLY A 59 -14.27 -4.21 -10.83
C GLY A 59 -15.57 -3.98 -11.65
N GLY A 60 -15.94 -2.70 -11.80
CA GLY A 60 -17.15 -2.29 -12.48
C GLY A 60 -16.90 -1.64 -13.83
N ILE A 61 -17.71 -2.00 -14.85
CA ILE A 61 -17.78 -1.35 -16.16
C ILE A 61 -19.19 -0.90 -16.50
N ASP A 62 -19.32 0.01 -17.46
CA ASP A 62 -20.59 0.35 -18.09
C ASP A 62 -20.88 -0.53 -19.31
N TYR A 63 -22.06 -0.30 -19.94
CA TYR A 63 -22.47 -1.09 -21.11
C TYR A 63 -21.67 -0.80 -22.40
N ASN A 64 -20.78 0.19 -22.37
CA ASN A 64 -19.85 0.49 -23.48
C ASN A 64 -18.44 -0.06 -23.21
N ASP A 65 -18.31 -0.94 -22.21
CA ASP A 65 -17.05 -1.52 -21.76
C ASP A 65 -16.03 -0.48 -21.22
N HIS A 66 -16.50 0.70 -20.77
CA HIS A 66 -15.63 1.65 -20.06
C HIS A 66 -15.60 1.35 -18.58
N ILE A 67 -14.41 1.46 -17.98
CA ILE A 67 -14.27 1.34 -16.52
C ILE A 67 -15.13 2.40 -15.84
N ALA A 68 -16.02 1.97 -14.95
CA ALA A 68 -16.85 2.88 -14.18
C ALA A 68 -15.97 3.77 -13.28
N SER A 69 -16.27 5.06 -13.26
CA SER A 69 -15.46 6.04 -12.51
C SER A 69 -15.34 5.71 -11.02
N PHE A 70 -16.37 5.09 -10.46
CA PHE A 70 -16.35 4.65 -9.05
C PHE A 70 -15.52 3.38 -8.81
N SER A 71 -15.21 2.57 -9.83
CA SER A 71 -14.48 1.30 -9.61
C SER A 71 -13.12 1.57 -9.02
N SER A 72 -12.86 1.01 -7.84
CA SER A 72 -11.55 1.06 -7.19
C SER A 72 -10.48 0.41 -8.06
N ARG A 73 -9.25 0.88 -7.95
CA ARG A 73 -8.10 0.50 -8.81
C ARG A 73 -6.92 0.06 -7.96
N GLY A 74 -6.18 -0.95 -8.46
CA GLY A 74 -4.93 -1.39 -7.85
C GLY A 74 -3.88 -0.28 -7.87
N MET A 75 -2.75 -0.48 -7.31
CA MET A 75 -2.13 -1.75 -6.88
C MET A 75 -2.64 -2.22 -5.50
N SER A 76 -2.45 -3.50 -5.20
CA SER A 76 -2.73 -3.98 -3.83
C SER A 76 -1.78 -3.31 -2.82
N THR A 77 -2.33 -2.90 -1.68
CA THR A 77 -1.62 -2.07 -0.69
C THR A 77 -0.60 -2.84 0.14
N TRP A 78 -0.77 -4.15 0.27
CA TRP A 78 0.11 -5.03 1.05
C TRP A 78 1.58 -4.93 0.69
N GLU A 79 1.89 -4.81 -0.58
CA GLU A 79 3.23 -4.90 -1.14
C GLU A 79 3.85 -3.54 -1.49
N LEU A 80 3.05 -2.47 -1.52
CA LEU A 80 3.51 -1.15 -1.95
C LEU A 80 4.76 -0.65 -1.23
N PRO A 81 4.87 -0.75 0.10
CA PRO A 81 6.07 -0.31 0.80
C PRO A 81 7.35 -1.08 0.45
N HIS A 82 7.22 -2.20 -0.25
CA HIS A 82 8.36 -3.03 -0.67
C HIS A 82 8.56 -3.04 -2.19
N GLY A 83 7.83 -2.21 -2.92
CA GLY A 83 7.92 -2.12 -4.35
C GLY A 83 6.58 -1.86 -5.01
N TYR A 84 6.10 -2.79 -5.83
CA TYR A 84 4.85 -2.66 -6.58
C TYR A 84 3.83 -3.68 -6.09
N GLY A 85 2.59 -3.26 -5.88
CA GLY A 85 1.50 -4.14 -5.51
C GLY A 85 1.07 -5.08 -6.65
N ARG A 86 0.36 -6.14 -6.28
CA ARG A 86 -0.21 -7.09 -7.23
C ARG A 86 -1.29 -6.45 -8.08
N VAL A 87 -1.53 -7.06 -9.25
CA VAL A 87 -2.63 -6.66 -10.13
C VAL A 87 -3.98 -7.01 -9.51
N LYS A 88 -4.82 -5.99 -9.39
CA LYS A 88 -6.24 -6.06 -9.00
C LYS A 88 -6.97 -4.89 -9.67
N PRO A 89 -8.30 -5.03 -9.99
CA PRO A 89 -9.15 -6.22 -9.82
C PRO A 89 -8.64 -7.43 -10.61
N ASP A 90 -9.22 -8.62 -10.37
CA ASP A 90 -8.90 -9.80 -11.19
C ASP A 90 -9.61 -9.75 -12.55
N VAL A 91 -10.89 -9.38 -12.52
CA VAL A 91 -11.76 -9.20 -13.69
C VAL A 91 -12.72 -8.04 -13.47
N VAL A 92 -13.34 -7.57 -14.55
CA VAL A 92 -14.41 -6.56 -14.49
C VAL A 92 -15.71 -7.12 -15.04
N ALA A 93 -16.84 -6.61 -14.53
CA ALA A 93 -18.19 -6.94 -15.00
C ALA A 93 -19.09 -5.71 -15.00
N TYR A 94 -20.25 -5.80 -15.65
CA TYR A 94 -21.21 -4.72 -15.71
C TYR A 94 -21.69 -4.34 -14.31
N GLY A 95 -21.46 -3.10 -13.90
CA GLY A 95 -21.75 -2.59 -12.57
C GLY A 95 -22.38 -1.19 -12.56
N ARG A 96 -22.59 -0.58 -13.73
CA ARG A 96 -23.20 0.72 -13.85
C ARG A 96 -24.63 0.62 -14.41
N GLU A 97 -25.59 1.23 -13.69
CA GLU A 97 -27.00 1.29 -14.06
C GLU A 97 -27.66 -0.09 -14.25
N ILE A 98 -27.28 -1.05 -13.44
CA ILE A 98 -27.79 -2.43 -13.50
C ILE A 98 -29.17 -2.50 -12.84
N MET A 99 -30.13 -3.06 -13.54
CA MET A 99 -31.49 -3.23 -13.06
C MET A 99 -31.59 -4.42 -12.11
N GLY A 100 -32.06 -4.19 -10.91
CA GLY A 100 -32.27 -5.20 -9.89
C GLY A 100 -33.60 -5.05 -9.17
N SER A 101 -33.92 -5.98 -8.29
CA SER A 101 -35.12 -5.96 -7.47
C SER A 101 -35.14 -4.80 -6.48
N LYS A 102 -36.28 -4.15 -6.32
CA LYS A 102 -36.51 -3.15 -5.28
C LYS A 102 -37.10 -3.83 -4.02
N ILE A 103 -36.77 -3.31 -2.84
CA ILE A 103 -37.21 -3.86 -1.55
C ILE A 103 -38.74 -3.96 -1.45
N SER A 104 -39.47 -2.97 -1.95
CA SER A 104 -40.94 -2.95 -1.87
C SER A 104 -41.58 -3.76 -3.00
N THR A 105 -41.57 -3.25 -4.20
CA THR A 105 -42.12 -3.88 -5.43
C THR A 105 -41.45 -3.26 -6.65
N GLY A 106 -41.31 -4.04 -7.74
CA GLY A 106 -40.73 -3.58 -9.01
C GLY A 106 -39.21 -3.64 -9.03
N CYS A 107 -38.62 -2.88 -9.95
CA CYS A 107 -37.19 -2.86 -10.20
C CYS A 107 -36.57 -1.49 -9.86
N LYS A 108 -35.28 -1.49 -9.57
CA LYS A 108 -34.46 -0.28 -9.36
C LYS A 108 -33.12 -0.45 -10.05
N SER A 109 -32.68 0.59 -10.74
CA SER A 109 -31.30 0.67 -11.26
C SER A 109 -30.33 1.07 -10.14
N LEU A 110 -29.21 0.36 -10.04
CA LEU A 110 -28.14 0.63 -9.10
C LEU A 110 -26.78 0.58 -9.82
N SER A 111 -25.83 1.34 -9.30
CA SER A 111 -24.44 1.35 -9.76
C SER A 111 -23.50 1.07 -8.58
N GLY A 112 -22.42 0.34 -8.85
CA GLY A 112 -21.41 -0.02 -7.87
C GLY A 112 -20.72 -1.32 -8.22
N THR A 113 -19.52 -1.53 -7.75
CA THR A 113 -18.85 -2.84 -7.83
C THR A 113 -19.59 -3.92 -7.01
N SER A 114 -20.38 -3.47 -5.99
CA SER A 114 -21.34 -4.30 -5.26
C SER A 114 -22.45 -4.90 -6.15
N VAL A 115 -22.65 -4.36 -7.36
CA VAL A 115 -23.59 -4.88 -8.37
C VAL A 115 -22.88 -5.74 -9.39
N ALA A 116 -21.62 -5.43 -9.73
CA ALA A 116 -20.79 -6.22 -10.63
C ALA A 116 -20.38 -7.58 -10.03
N SER A 117 -20.03 -7.59 -8.75
CA SER A 117 -19.60 -8.80 -8.04
C SER A 117 -20.62 -9.95 -8.07
N PRO A 118 -21.92 -9.76 -7.79
CA PRO A 118 -22.90 -10.83 -7.89
C PRO A 118 -23.13 -11.32 -9.34
N VAL A 119 -22.85 -10.53 -10.37
CA VAL A 119 -22.85 -11.01 -11.75
C VAL A 119 -21.78 -12.09 -11.94
N VAL A 120 -20.55 -11.83 -11.46
CA VAL A 120 -19.47 -12.81 -11.52
C VAL A 120 -19.77 -14.03 -10.65
N ALA A 121 -20.35 -13.83 -9.45
CA ALA A 121 -20.77 -14.94 -8.60
C ALA A 121 -21.84 -15.83 -9.28
N GLY A 122 -22.76 -15.22 -10.03
CA GLY A 122 -23.73 -15.95 -10.86
C GLY A 122 -23.06 -16.75 -11.98
N ILE A 123 -22.06 -16.15 -12.64
CA ILE A 123 -21.23 -16.86 -13.65
C ILE A 123 -20.52 -18.05 -13.02
N VAL A 124 -19.90 -17.88 -11.85
CA VAL A 124 -19.24 -18.97 -11.11
C VAL A 124 -20.23 -20.10 -10.79
N CYS A 125 -21.44 -19.76 -10.33
CA CYS A 125 -22.47 -20.78 -10.07
C CYS A 125 -22.88 -21.54 -11.32
N LEU A 126 -23.02 -20.86 -12.46
CA LEU A 126 -23.29 -21.50 -13.76
C LEU A 126 -22.16 -22.43 -14.16
N LEU A 127 -20.92 -21.99 -14.05
CA LEU A 127 -19.73 -22.78 -14.35
C LEU A 127 -19.65 -24.04 -13.46
N VAL A 128 -19.93 -23.91 -12.16
CA VAL A 128 -20.02 -25.06 -11.25
C VAL A 128 -21.12 -26.06 -11.68
N SER A 129 -22.27 -25.55 -12.12
CA SER A 129 -23.42 -26.37 -12.48
C SER A 129 -23.20 -27.26 -13.70
N VAL A 130 -22.38 -26.80 -14.66
CA VAL A 130 -22.12 -27.53 -15.92
C VAL A 130 -20.97 -28.52 -15.83
N ILE A 131 -20.17 -28.49 -14.76
CA ILE A 131 -19.14 -29.50 -14.53
C ILE A 131 -19.76 -30.76 -13.91
N PRO A 132 -19.53 -31.95 -14.52
CA PRO A 132 -20.04 -33.22 -13.98
C PRO A 132 -19.65 -33.43 -12.51
N GLU A 133 -20.57 -33.92 -11.71
CA GLU A 133 -20.41 -34.02 -10.25
C GLU A 133 -19.18 -34.84 -9.84
N GLU A 134 -18.89 -35.89 -10.58
CA GLU A 134 -17.71 -36.76 -10.34
C GLU A 134 -16.39 -36.02 -10.51
N LYS A 135 -16.36 -34.97 -11.38
CA LYS A 135 -15.17 -34.19 -11.67
C LYS A 135 -15.03 -32.94 -10.79
N ARG A 136 -16.11 -32.48 -10.12
CA ARG A 136 -16.10 -31.24 -9.35
C ARG A 136 -15.01 -31.20 -8.29
N LYS A 137 -14.86 -32.29 -7.52
CA LYS A 137 -13.82 -32.35 -6.47
C LYS A 137 -12.39 -32.26 -7.01
N LEU A 138 -12.18 -32.68 -8.25
CA LEU A 138 -10.86 -32.64 -8.89
C LEU A 138 -10.56 -31.28 -9.51
N ILE A 139 -11.57 -30.68 -10.14
CA ILE A 139 -11.41 -29.51 -10.99
C ILE A 139 -11.70 -28.21 -10.24
N LEU A 140 -12.80 -28.17 -9.45
CA LEU A 140 -13.32 -26.93 -8.89
C LEU A 140 -12.66 -26.60 -7.54
N ASN A 141 -11.95 -25.50 -7.53
CA ASN A 141 -11.36 -24.88 -6.34
C ASN A 141 -11.17 -23.37 -6.59
N PRO A 142 -10.86 -22.56 -5.56
CA PRO A 142 -10.65 -21.12 -5.70
C PRO A 142 -9.62 -20.76 -6.78
N ALA A 143 -8.49 -21.49 -6.87
CA ALA A 143 -7.46 -21.20 -7.86
C ALA A 143 -7.89 -21.56 -9.29
N SER A 144 -8.47 -22.74 -9.51
CA SER A 144 -8.88 -23.17 -10.85
C SER A 144 -10.02 -22.31 -11.42
N MET A 145 -10.96 -21.91 -10.57
CA MET A 145 -12.03 -20.99 -10.97
C MET A 145 -11.47 -19.63 -11.35
N LYS A 146 -10.57 -19.08 -10.53
CA LYS A 146 -9.89 -17.82 -10.82
C LYS A 146 -9.07 -17.90 -12.10
N GLN A 147 -8.34 -19.01 -12.33
CA GLN A 147 -7.62 -19.25 -13.59
C GLN A 147 -8.58 -19.22 -14.79
N ALA A 148 -9.71 -19.90 -14.71
CA ALA A 148 -10.67 -19.94 -15.81
C ALA A 148 -11.26 -18.57 -16.12
N LEU A 149 -11.64 -17.79 -15.09
CA LEU A 149 -12.19 -16.46 -15.28
C LEU A 149 -11.17 -15.47 -15.85
N VAL A 150 -9.92 -15.54 -15.40
CA VAL A 150 -8.85 -14.65 -15.83
C VAL A 150 -8.32 -15.01 -17.22
N GLU A 151 -8.09 -16.30 -17.48
CA GLU A 151 -7.62 -16.77 -18.79
C GLU A 151 -8.69 -16.61 -19.89
N GLY A 152 -9.98 -16.69 -19.51
CA GLY A 152 -11.11 -16.50 -20.42
C GLY A 152 -11.60 -15.04 -20.55
N ALA A 153 -11.04 -14.10 -19.79
CA ALA A 153 -11.49 -12.72 -19.82
C ALA A 153 -11.17 -12.01 -21.14
N ALA A 154 -12.11 -11.19 -21.60
CA ALA A 154 -11.95 -10.32 -22.77
C ALA A 154 -11.22 -9.04 -22.40
N LYS A 155 -9.97 -8.87 -22.83
CA LYS A 155 -9.17 -7.66 -22.58
C LYS A 155 -9.84 -6.45 -23.22
N LEU A 156 -10.00 -5.37 -22.43
CA LEU A 156 -10.57 -4.10 -22.89
C LEU A 156 -9.48 -3.21 -23.49
N SER A 157 -9.85 -2.46 -24.54
CA SER A 157 -8.96 -1.48 -25.14
C SER A 157 -8.95 -0.19 -24.30
N GLY A 158 -7.78 0.28 -23.89
CA GLY A 158 -7.58 1.56 -23.21
C GLY A 158 -7.24 1.46 -21.73
N PRO A 159 -7.99 0.76 -20.86
CA PRO A 159 -7.66 0.63 -19.45
C PRO A 159 -6.36 -0.16 -19.22
N ASN A 160 -5.62 0.18 -18.17
CA ASN A 160 -4.42 -0.57 -17.77
C ASN A 160 -4.78 -1.80 -16.89
N MET A 161 -3.77 -2.64 -16.57
CA MET A 161 -3.98 -3.86 -15.80
C MET A 161 -4.48 -3.62 -14.36
N TYR A 162 -4.22 -2.47 -13.77
CA TYR A 162 -4.72 -2.11 -12.44
C TYR A 162 -6.13 -1.51 -12.44
N GLU A 163 -6.70 -1.28 -13.61
CA GLU A 163 -8.08 -0.82 -13.80
C GLU A 163 -9.01 -1.96 -14.19
N GLN A 164 -8.55 -2.85 -15.12
CA GLN A 164 -9.37 -3.91 -15.68
C GLN A 164 -8.99 -5.33 -15.22
N GLY A 165 -7.82 -5.51 -14.57
CA GLY A 165 -7.27 -6.84 -14.35
C GLY A 165 -7.01 -7.55 -15.69
N ALA A 166 -7.54 -8.77 -15.83
CA ALA A 166 -7.46 -9.52 -17.08
C ALA A 166 -8.45 -9.02 -18.15
N GLY A 167 -9.48 -8.27 -17.74
CA GLY A 167 -10.51 -7.73 -18.62
C GLY A 167 -11.93 -8.08 -18.18
N ARG A 168 -12.88 -7.91 -19.11
CA ARG A 168 -14.28 -8.24 -18.88
C ARG A 168 -14.46 -9.76 -18.80
N VAL A 169 -15.16 -10.24 -17.77
CA VAL A 169 -15.48 -11.65 -17.62
C VAL A 169 -16.26 -12.17 -18.82
N ASP A 170 -15.86 -13.35 -19.34
CA ASP A 170 -16.56 -14.06 -20.41
C ASP A 170 -16.94 -15.47 -19.92
N LEU A 171 -18.26 -15.72 -19.87
CA LEU A 171 -18.80 -16.98 -19.39
C LEU A 171 -18.48 -18.15 -20.33
N LEU A 172 -18.53 -17.92 -21.63
CA LEU A 172 -18.38 -19.00 -22.63
C LEU A 172 -16.92 -19.43 -22.72
N GLU A 173 -15.99 -18.49 -22.79
CA GLU A 173 -14.56 -18.79 -22.80
C GLU A 173 -14.13 -19.45 -21.48
N SER A 174 -14.61 -18.96 -20.34
CA SER A 174 -14.35 -19.58 -19.04
C SER A 174 -14.88 -21.01 -18.95
N TYR A 175 -16.05 -21.29 -19.58
CA TYR A 175 -16.61 -22.64 -19.68
C TYR A 175 -15.75 -23.57 -20.52
N GLU A 176 -15.29 -23.16 -21.71
CA GLU A 176 -14.45 -23.98 -22.57
C GLU A 176 -13.10 -24.30 -21.90
N ILE A 177 -12.54 -23.36 -21.14
CA ILE A 177 -11.35 -23.60 -20.33
C ILE A 177 -11.61 -24.65 -19.25
N LEU A 178 -12.70 -24.53 -18.47
CA LEU A 178 -13.01 -25.49 -17.40
C LEU A 178 -13.40 -26.87 -17.93
N LYS A 179 -14.06 -26.96 -19.07
CA LYS A 179 -14.47 -28.20 -19.71
C LYS A 179 -13.27 -29.10 -20.05
N SER A 180 -12.16 -28.51 -20.47
CA SER A 180 -10.90 -29.15 -20.79
C SER A 180 -9.85 -29.07 -19.68
N TYR A 181 -10.22 -28.53 -18.52
CA TYR A 181 -9.27 -28.22 -17.45
C TYR A 181 -8.57 -29.46 -16.89
N GLN A 182 -7.26 -29.36 -16.78
CA GLN A 182 -6.41 -30.24 -16.00
C GLN A 182 -5.82 -29.46 -14.84
N PRO A 183 -5.77 -30.02 -13.62
CA PRO A 183 -5.16 -29.34 -12.48
C PRO A 183 -3.75 -28.83 -12.81
N LYS A 184 -3.58 -27.53 -12.75
CA LYS A 184 -2.31 -26.83 -13.08
C LYS A 184 -2.06 -25.70 -12.11
N ALA A 185 -0.80 -25.29 -11.98
CA ALA A 185 -0.44 -24.01 -11.43
C ALA A 185 -0.25 -22.99 -12.57
N SER A 186 -0.46 -21.71 -12.31
CA SER A 186 -0.25 -20.61 -13.25
C SER A 186 0.24 -19.36 -12.53
N ILE A 187 0.80 -18.41 -13.30
CA ILE A 187 1.22 -17.10 -12.82
C ILE A 187 0.25 -16.06 -13.39
N LEU A 188 -0.15 -15.09 -12.57
CA LEU A 188 -1.08 -14.03 -12.93
C LEU A 188 -0.47 -12.66 -12.61
N PRO A 189 -0.37 -11.74 -13.60
CA PRO A 189 -0.50 -11.95 -15.04
C PRO A 189 0.62 -12.88 -15.59
N ASN A 190 0.34 -13.55 -16.68
CA ASN A 190 1.29 -14.48 -17.29
C ASN A 190 2.15 -13.85 -18.41
N VAL A 191 1.94 -12.56 -18.67
CA VAL A 191 2.68 -11.76 -19.64
C VAL A 191 2.95 -10.38 -19.02
N LEU A 192 4.19 -9.92 -19.15
CA LEU A 192 4.57 -8.53 -18.91
C LEU A 192 5.27 -8.01 -20.17
N ASP A 193 4.63 -7.10 -20.87
CA ASP A 193 5.10 -6.54 -22.14
C ASP A 193 5.22 -5.02 -22.05
N PHE A 194 6.43 -4.48 -22.05
CA PHE A 194 6.70 -3.04 -22.00
C PHE A 194 6.28 -2.31 -23.29
N SER A 195 5.99 -3.03 -24.38
CA SER A 195 5.45 -2.43 -25.60
C SER A 195 3.92 -2.32 -25.60
N ASP A 196 3.22 -3.04 -24.71
CA ASP A 196 1.77 -3.04 -24.60
C ASP A 196 1.26 -1.93 -23.69
N CYS A 197 1.26 -0.69 -24.19
CA CYS A 197 0.74 0.48 -23.51
C CYS A 197 -0.65 0.86 -24.03
N PRO A 198 -1.61 1.24 -23.17
CA PRO A 198 -1.45 1.49 -21.73
C PRO A 198 -1.61 0.26 -20.83
N TYR A 199 -1.91 -0.93 -21.33
CA TYR A 199 -2.23 -2.07 -20.48
C TYR A 199 -1.14 -2.37 -19.44
N SER A 200 0.12 -2.44 -19.85
CA SER A 200 1.24 -2.71 -18.94
C SER A 200 1.76 -1.47 -18.18
N TRP A 201 0.92 -0.43 -18.01
CA TRP A 201 1.27 0.70 -17.14
C TRP A 201 1.50 0.23 -15.69
N PRO A 202 2.49 0.76 -14.96
CA PRO A 202 3.41 1.84 -15.30
C PRO A 202 4.66 1.38 -16.10
N PHE A 203 4.89 0.06 -16.23
CA PHE A 203 6.10 -0.53 -16.81
C PHE A 203 6.33 -0.11 -18.26
N CYS A 204 5.26 -0.03 -19.06
CA CYS A 204 5.36 0.40 -20.46
C CYS A 204 5.74 1.89 -20.63
N ARG A 205 5.61 2.71 -19.57
CA ARG A 205 5.94 4.14 -19.59
C ARG A 205 7.43 4.42 -19.38
N GLN A 206 8.14 3.52 -18.72
CA GLN A 206 9.55 3.70 -18.42
C GLN A 206 10.38 2.49 -18.82
N PRO A 207 11.15 2.56 -19.92
CA PRO A 207 12.06 1.49 -20.31
C PRO A 207 13.18 1.31 -19.27
N LEU A 208 13.78 0.14 -19.24
CA LEU A 208 14.93 -0.16 -18.40
C LEU A 208 16.23 0.39 -19.01
N TYR A 209 17.24 0.61 -18.17
CA TYR A 209 18.59 1.03 -18.58
C TYR A 209 19.60 0.60 -17.51
N ALA A 210 20.87 0.52 -17.88
CA ALA A 210 21.94 0.13 -16.98
C ALA A 210 22.18 1.17 -15.88
N GLY A 211 22.51 0.70 -14.70
CA GLY A 211 22.77 1.56 -13.53
C GLY A 211 21.50 2.12 -12.86
N SER A 212 20.29 1.66 -13.25
CA SER A 212 19.05 2.03 -12.56
C SER A 212 18.83 1.19 -11.30
N MET A 213 17.97 1.69 -10.40
CA MET A 213 17.38 0.83 -9.36
C MET A 213 16.62 -0.32 -10.01
N PRO A 214 16.61 -1.53 -9.41
CA PRO A 214 15.83 -2.64 -9.93
C PRO A 214 14.34 -2.29 -10.01
N VAL A 215 13.71 -2.61 -11.14
CA VAL A 215 12.26 -2.50 -11.30
C VAL A 215 11.63 -3.79 -10.81
N MET A 216 10.70 -3.69 -9.87
CA MET A 216 10.01 -4.84 -9.31
C MET A 216 8.66 -5.06 -9.97
N PHE A 217 8.39 -6.30 -10.39
CA PHE A 217 7.06 -6.74 -10.85
C PHE A 217 6.58 -7.87 -9.96
N ASN A 218 5.39 -7.68 -9.38
CA ASN A 218 4.80 -8.63 -8.45
C ASN A 218 3.64 -9.39 -9.10
N ALA A 219 3.80 -10.70 -9.23
CA ALA A 219 2.83 -11.61 -9.82
C ALA A 219 2.27 -12.58 -8.77
N THR A 220 1.04 -13.04 -8.98
CA THR A 220 0.38 -14.04 -8.13
C THR A 220 0.57 -15.42 -8.71
N ILE A 221 1.00 -16.39 -7.89
CA ILE A 221 0.99 -17.81 -8.24
C ILE A 221 -0.39 -18.36 -7.86
N LEU A 222 -1.09 -18.96 -8.81
CA LEU A 222 -2.35 -19.67 -8.58
C LEU A 222 -2.10 -21.18 -8.62
N ASN A 223 -2.38 -21.89 -7.55
CA ASN A 223 -2.13 -23.32 -7.42
C ASN A 223 -3.41 -24.15 -7.56
N GLY A 224 -3.82 -24.45 -8.79
CA GLY A 224 -4.95 -25.33 -9.05
C GLY A 224 -4.68 -26.83 -8.77
N LEU A 225 -3.45 -27.20 -8.36
CA LEU A 225 -3.10 -28.59 -8.02
C LEU A 225 -3.65 -29.01 -6.66
N GLY A 226 -3.74 -28.08 -5.70
CA GLY A 226 -4.19 -28.35 -4.35
C GLY A 226 -4.14 -27.12 -3.46
N VAL A 227 -4.78 -27.17 -2.30
CA VAL A 227 -4.86 -26.06 -1.33
C VAL A 227 -3.46 -25.63 -0.84
N ILE A 228 -2.54 -26.59 -0.74
CA ILE A 228 -1.13 -26.36 -0.41
C ILE A 228 -0.30 -26.74 -1.62
N GLY A 229 0.65 -25.89 -1.94
CA GLY A 229 1.67 -26.14 -2.95
C GLY A 229 3.05 -25.75 -2.45
N TYR A 230 4.06 -26.19 -3.14
CA TYR A 230 5.45 -25.88 -2.90
C TYR A 230 6.13 -25.53 -4.19
N VAL A 231 7.04 -24.59 -4.14
CA VAL A 231 7.91 -24.26 -5.27
C VAL A 231 9.07 -25.25 -5.30
N ASP A 232 9.28 -25.94 -6.44
CA ASP A 232 10.31 -26.95 -6.64
C ASP A 232 11.54 -26.33 -7.33
N GLY A 233 12.42 -25.78 -6.52
CA GLY A 233 13.61 -25.05 -6.95
C GLY A 233 13.34 -23.58 -7.30
N PRO A 234 14.40 -22.78 -7.48
CA PRO A 234 14.27 -21.37 -7.77
C PRO A 234 13.65 -21.11 -9.15
N PRO A 235 12.92 -19.99 -9.34
CA PRO A 235 12.50 -19.55 -10.66
C PRO A 235 13.71 -19.33 -11.58
N MET A 236 13.55 -19.58 -12.88
CA MET A 236 14.63 -19.44 -13.85
C MET A 236 14.26 -18.52 -15.01
N TRP A 237 15.19 -17.64 -15.36
CA TRP A 237 15.09 -16.80 -16.56
C TRP A 237 15.67 -17.52 -17.77
N HIS A 238 14.91 -17.57 -18.86
CA HIS A 238 15.31 -18.16 -20.16
C HIS A 238 15.19 -17.07 -21.24
N PRO A 239 16.30 -16.42 -21.60
CA PRO A 239 16.30 -15.43 -22.67
C PRO A 239 16.04 -16.09 -24.02
N SER A 240 15.32 -15.39 -24.91
CA SER A 240 15.05 -15.84 -26.29
C SER A 240 16.19 -15.51 -27.25
N SER A 241 17.09 -14.57 -26.88
CA SER A 241 18.24 -14.15 -27.68
C SER A 241 19.47 -13.90 -26.79
N GLU A 242 20.64 -13.69 -27.40
CA GLU A 242 21.87 -13.34 -26.66
C GLU A 242 21.75 -12.03 -25.89
N ASP A 243 21.03 -11.04 -26.44
CA ASP A 243 20.77 -9.77 -25.77
C ASP A 243 20.04 -9.93 -24.43
N GLY A 244 19.29 -11.00 -24.27
CA GLY A 244 18.61 -11.33 -23.02
C GLY A 244 19.56 -11.61 -21.86
N ASN A 245 20.84 -11.87 -22.10
CA ASN A 245 21.86 -12.00 -21.08
C ASN A 245 22.23 -10.66 -20.43
N LEU A 246 21.85 -9.53 -21.05
CA LEU A 246 21.99 -8.19 -20.45
C LEU A 246 21.00 -7.95 -19.30
N LEU A 247 19.89 -8.69 -19.24
CA LEU A 247 18.92 -8.63 -18.16
C LEU A 247 19.33 -9.56 -17.02
N THR A 248 19.40 -9.02 -15.83
CA THR A 248 19.48 -9.79 -14.58
C THR A 248 18.12 -9.73 -13.89
N ILE A 249 17.61 -10.90 -13.50
CA ILE A 249 16.39 -10.99 -12.70
C ILE A 249 16.75 -11.69 -11.40
N HIS A 250 16.46 -10.99 -10.30
CA HIS A 250 16.49 -11.59 -8.99
C HIS A 250 15.05 -11.90 -8.57
N PHE A 251 14.84 -13.07 -7.97
CA PHE A 251 13.49 -13.54 -7.63
C PHE A 251 13.32 -13.57 -6.10
N THR A 252 12.16 -13.07 -5.65
CA THR A 252 11.63 -13.37 -4.33
C THR A 252 10.24 -14.02 -4.53
N TYR A 253 9.95 -15.08 -3.78
CA TYR A 253 8.74 -15.88 -4.01
C TYR A 253 8.31 -16.64 -2.77
N SER A 254 7.03 -17.04 -2.74
CA SER A 254 6.50 -17.95 -1.74
C SER A 254 7.05 -19.36 -1.96
N GLU A 255 7.81 -19.92 -1.03
CA GLU A 255 8.21 -21.33 -1.08
C GLU A 255 7.03 -22.26 -0.83
N VAL A 256 6.15 -21.84 0.09
CA VAL A 256 4.87 -22.50 0.38
C VAL A 256 3.74 -21.64 -0.18
N ILE A 257 2.89 -22.28 -0.99
CA ILE A 257 1.72 -21.68 -1.61
C ILE A 257 0.50 -22.13 -0.80
N TRP A 258 -0.16 -21.20 -0.07
CA TRP A 258 -1.33 -21.50 0.77
C TRP A 258 -2.10 -20.22 1.16
N PRO A 259 -3.45 -20.25 1.22
CA PRO A 259 -4.32 -21.20 0.55
C PRO A 259 -4.42 -20.87 -0.94
N TRP A 260 -4.19 -21.84 -1.81
CA TRP A 260 -4.30 -21.75 -3.26
C TRP A 260 -3.40 -20.76 -3.99
N THR A 261 -2.80 -19.81 -3.27
CA THR A 261 -2.06 -18.69 -3.86
C THR A 261 -0.73 -18.44 -3.18
N GLY A 262 0.19 -17.87 -3.94
CA GLY A 262 1.48 -17.37 -3.48
C GLY A 262 1.90 -16.16 -4.31
N TYR A 263 3.08 -15.61 -4.06
CA TYR A 263 3.63 -14.52 -4.85
C TYR A 263 4.92 -14.90 -5.55
N LEU A 264 5.18 -14.23 -6.67
CA LEU A 264 6.45 -14.24 -7.38
C LEU A 264 6.80 -12.78 -7.72
N ALA A 265 7.83 -12.24 -7.11
CA ALA A 265 8.34 -10.92 -7.43
C ALA A 265 9.64 -11.01 -8.24
N LEU A 266 9.68 -10.29 -9.35
CA LEU A 266 10.80 -10.17 -10.25
C LEU A 266 11.47 -8.82 -10.01
N HIS A 267 12.74 -8.82 -9.65
CA HIS A 267 13.57 -7.63 -9.53
C HIS A 267 14.48 -7.56 -10.76
N MET A 268 14.09 -6.72 -11.70
CA MET A 268 14.68 -6.65 -13.03
C MET A 268 15.69 -5.51 -13.12
N GLN A 269 16.87 -5.79 -13.64
CA GLN A 269 17.95 -4.83 -13.78
C GLN A 269 18.79 -5.11 -15.01
N ILE A 270 19.25 -4.04 -15.69
CA ILE A 270 20.16 -4.15 -16.83
C ILE A 270 21.60 -4.06 -16.33
N LYS A 271 22.43 -5.01 -16.78
CA LYS A 271 23.87 -5.02 -16.49
C LYS A 271 24.58 -3.82 -17.11
N GLU A 272 25.74 -3.47 -16.57
CA GLU A 272 26.53 -2.32 -17.04
C GLU A 272 26.96 -2.46 -18.51
N GLU A 273 27.15 -3.69 -19.02
CA GLU A 273 27.46 -3.96 -20.41
C GLU A 273 26.34 -3.47 -21.36
N GLY A 274 25.11 -3.39 -20.85
CA GLY A 274 23.93 -2.88 -21.57
C GLY A 274 23.79 -1.37 -21.57
N ALA A 275 24.76 -0.57 -21.05
CA ALA A 275 24.63 0.88 -20.90
C ALA A 275 24.40 1.65 -22.21
N LYS A 276 24.79 1.09 -23.35
CA LYS A 276 24.58 1.65 -24.70
C LYS A 276 23.55 0.89 -25.51
N PHE A 277 22.98 -0.17 -24.98
CA PHE A 277 22.02 -1.01 -25.68
C PHE A 277 20.68 -0.28 -25.86
N SER A 278 20.07 -0.46 -27.03
CA SER A 278 18.74 0.05 -27.38
C SER A 278 18.01 -1.02 -28.16
N GLY A 279 16.94 -1.56 -27.58
CA GLY A 279 16.19 -2.63 -28.19
C GLY A 279 15.18 -3.26 -27.23
N GLU A 280 14.68 -4.43 -27.62
CA GLU A 280 13.76 -5.24 -26.83
C GLU A 280 14.47 -6.52 -26.38
N ILE A 281 14.23 -6.92 -25.13
CA ILE A 281 14.67 -8.20 -24.56
C ILE A 281 13.43 -9.04 -24.31
N GLU A 282 13.42 -10.24 -24.90
CA GLU A 282 12.32 -11.19 -24.76
C GLU A 282 12.79 -12.50 -24.13
N GLY A 283 11.89 -13.15 -23.40
CA GLY A 283 12.14 -14.48 -22.84
C GLY A 283 11.05 -14.92 -21.87
N ASN A 284 11.32 -16.01 -21.17
CA ASN A 284 10.38 -16.63 -20.26
C ASN A 284 10.99 -16.83 -18.88
N VAL A 285 10.20 -16.58 -17.86
CA VAL A 285 10.49 -17.02 -16.49
C VAL A 285 9.70 -18.30 -16.24
N THR A 286 10.38 -19.35 -15.81
CA THR A 286 9.74 -20.63 -15.46
C THR A 286 9.80 -20.87 -13.96
N LEU A 287 8.73 -21.46 -13.43
CA LEU A 287 8.58 -21.82 -12.04
C LEU A 287 7.91 -23.20 -11.95
N ASN A 288 8.50 -24.12 -11.19
CA ASN A 288 7.91 -25.43 -10.96
C ASN A 288 7.18 -25.44 -9.63
N VAL A 289 5.95 -25.94 -9.65
CA VAL A 289 5.10 -26.08 -8.46
C VAL A 289 4.66 -27.52 -8.31
N PHE A 290 4.67 -28.02 -7.08
CA PHE A 290 4.07 -29.31 -6.77
C PHE A 290 3.13 -29.22 -5.59
N SER A 291 2.15 -30.10 -5.53
CA SER A 291 1.24 -30.28 -4.41
C SER A 291 1.21 -31.73 -3.94
N PRO A 292 1.02 -31.96 -2.62
CA PRO A 292 0.80 -33.31 -2.10
C PRO A 292 -0.40 -33.98 -2.80
N PRO A 293 -0.42 -35.32 -2.88
CA PRO A 293 -1.55 -36.03 -3.46
C PRO A 293 -2.84 -35.71 -2.70
N ALA A 294 -3.95 -35.58 -3.42
CA ALA A 294 -5.27 -35.45 -2.80
C ALA A 294 -5.65 -36.76 -2.09
N GLN A 295 -6.68 -36.70 -1.23
CA GLN A 295 -7.14 -37.86 -0.48
C GLN A 295 -7.55 -39.02 -1.44
N GLY A 296 -6.87 -40.15 -1.32
CA GLY A 296 -7.06 -41.30 -2.19
C GLY A 296 -6.09 -41.39 -3.37
N GLU A 297 -5.31 -40.36 -3.63
CA GLU A 297 -4.24 -40.36 -4.64
C GLU A 297 -2.89 -40.77 -4.01
N LYS A 298 -2.01 -41.34 -4.86
CA LYS A 298 -0.64 -41.72 -4.46
C LYS A 298 0.43 -40.90 -5.13
N VAL A 299 0.07 -40.13 -6.17
CA VAL A 299 1.00 -39.39 -7.01
C VAL A 299 1.01 -37.90 -6.68
N ILE A 300 2.20 -37.36 -6.51
CA ILE A 300 2.42 -35.91 -6.34
C ILE A 300 2.03 -35.23 -7.66
N ARG A 301 1.21 -34.20 -7.58
CA ARG A 301 0.83 -33.36 -8.73
C ARG A 301 1.91 -32.32 -8.95
N ARG A 302 2.31 -32.11 -10.22
CA ARG A 302 3.34 -31.14 -10.61
C ARG A 302 2.85 -30.30 -11.76
N SER A 303 3.31 -29.04 -11.82
CA SER A 303 3.01 -28.12 -12.91
C SER A 303 4.18 -27.16 -13.08
N THR A 304 4.50 -26.81 -14.33
CA THR A 304 5.42 -25.73 -14.65
C THR A 304 4.63 -24.49 -15.06
N CYS A 305 4.86 -23.38 -14.39
CA CYS A 305 4.29 -22.08 -14.72
C CYS A 305 5.26 -21.31 -15.61
N VAL A 306 4.74 -20.50 -16.52
CA VAL A 306 5.53 -19.64 -17.41
C VAL A 306 4.99 -18.22 -17.35
N LEU A 307 5.90 -17.27 -17.13
CA LEU A 307 5.65 -15.84 -17.29
C LEU A 307 6.48 -15.33 -18.48
N LYS A 308 5.82 -14.78 -19.49
CA LYS A 308 6.47 -14.20 -20.66
C LYS A 308 6.87 -12.74 -20.36
N LEU A 309 8.12 -12.42 -20.65
CA LEU A 309 8.65 -11.07 -20.51
C LEU A 309 9.05 -10.51 -21.86
N LYS A 310 8.64 -9.27 -22.12
CA LYS A 310 9.11 -8.44 -23.21
C LYS A 310 9.43 -7.06 -22.68
N ILE A 311 10.73 -6.75 -22.59
CA ILE A 311 11.24 -5.58 -21.87
C ILE A 311 11.91 -4.64 -22.87
N LYS A 312 11.53 -3.36 -22.81
CA LYS A 312 12.16 -2.29 -23.60
C LYS A 312 13.37 -1.75 -22.86
N VAL A 313 14.51 -1.70 -23.51
CA VAL A 313 15.77 -1.19 -22.97
C VAL A 313 16.23 0.01 -23.80
N ILE A 314 16.76 1.03 -23.15
CA ILE A 314 17.32 2.22 -23.76
C ILE A 314 18.74 2.46 -23.23
N PRO A 315 19.59 3.25 -23.93
CA PRO A 315 20.84 3.72 -23.38
C PRO A 315 20.62 4.49 -22.08
N THR A 316 21.57 4.37 -21.15
CA THR A 316 21.48 5.06 -19.85
C THR A 316 21.24 6.55 -20.02
N PRO A 317 20.13 7.10 -19.48
CA PRO A 317 19.81 8.52 -19.58
C PRO A 317 20.85 9.40 -18.88
N PRO A 318 21.00 10.67 -19.31
CA PRO A 318 21.92 11.60 -18.64
C PRO A 318 21.45 11.87 -17.22
N ARG A 319 22.40 12.10 -16.31
CA ARG A 319 22.19 12.33 -14.88
C ARG A 319 21.06 13.32 -14.58
N ALA A 320 21.02 14.45 -15.26
CA ALA A 320 20.04 15.52 -15.06
C ALA A 320 18.59 15.12 -15.39
N ARG A 321 18.39 13.98 -16.06
CA ARG A 321 17.07 13.42 -16.37
C ARG A 321 16.66 12.28 -15.46
N ARG A 322 17.55 11.85 -14.55
CA ARG A 322 17.28 10.75 -13.61
C ARG A 322 16.93 11.33 -12.26
N LEU A 323 15.74 10.97 -11.79
CA LEU A 323 15.20 11.37 -10.50
C LEU A 323 15.11 10.13 -9.59
N LEU A 324 15.39 10.29 -8.32
CA LEU A 324 15.25 9.25 -7.32
C LEU A 324 14.13 9.64 -6.35
N TRP A 325 13.15 8.78 -6.18
CA TRP A 325 12.02 8.92 -5.24
C TRP A 325 12.29 8.09 -4.00
N ASP A 326 12.26 8.71 -2.84
CA ASP A 326 12.38 7.99 -1.56
C ASP A 326 11.04 7.35 -1.20
N GLN A 327 11.01 6.01 -1.18
CA GLN A 327 9.88 5.21 -0.74
C GLN A 327 10.17 4.51 0.59
N PHE A 328 11.44 4.46 1.01
CA PHE A 328 11.86 3.73 2.19
C PHE A 328 11.35 4.36 3.49
N HIS A 329 11.31 5.69 3.54
CA HIS A 329 10.96 6.42 4.76
C HIS A 329 9.46 6.69 4.91
N ASN A 330 8.61 6.04 4.13
CA ASN A 330 7.17 6.04 4.34
C ASN A 330 6.78 4.94 5.33
N ILE A 331 5.94 5.28 6.32
CA ILE A 331 5.39 4.33 7.29
C ILE A 331 4.17 3.65 6.69
N LYS A 332 4.02 2.37 7.02
CA LYS A 332 2.84 1.59 6.62
C LYS A 332 1.67 1.85 7.54
N TYR A 333 0.54 2.15 6.96
CA TYR A 333 -0.74 1.98 7.63
C TYR A 333 -1.22 0.52 7.53
N PRO A 334 -1.93 -0.05 8.52
CA PRO A 334 -1.56 0.03 9.91
C PRO A 334 -0.28 -0.76 10.16
N PRO A 335 0.41 -0.76 11.27
CA PRO A 335 -0.15 -0.78 12.61
C PRO A 335 -0.19 0.57 13.30
N GLY A 336 0.34 1.64 12.70
CA GLY A 336 0.26 2.98 13.25
C GLY A 336 -0.95 3.75 12.72
N TYR A 337 -1.50 4.66 13.51
CA TYR A 337 -2.49 5.61 13.03
C TYR A 337 -1.76 6.78 12.36
N ILE A 338 -1.91 6.91 11.05
CA ILE A 338 -1.42 8.03 10.25
C ILE A 338 -2.64 8.85 9.83
N PRO A 339 -2.70 10.14 10.17
CA PRO A 339 -3.78 11.01 9.73
C PRO A 339 -3.57 11.41 8.26
N ARG A 340 -4.64 11.79 7.59
CA ARG A 340 -4.55 12.35 6.24
C ARG A 340 -3.73 13.63 6.22
N ASP A 341 -3.01 13.86 5.14
CA ASP A 341 -2.23 15.07 4.88
C ASP A 341 -3.16 16.28 4.82
N SER A 342 -4.25 16.21 4.05
CA SER A 342 -5.24 17.27 4.05
C SER A 342 -6.21 17.18 5.22
N LEU A 343 -6.10 18.09 6.18
CA LEU A 343 -7.01 18.22 7.31
C LEU A 343 -8.39 18.84 6.95
N ASP A 344 -8.57 19.26 5.71
CA ASP A 344 -9.87 19.73 5.20
C ASP A 344 -10.87 18.60 4.96
N VAL A 345 -10.40 17.35 4.88
CA VAL A 345 -11.26 16.16 4.76
C VAL A 345 -11.97 15.90 6.08
N ARG A 346 -13.31 16.00 6.08
CA ARG A 346 -14.11 15.95 7.31
C ARG A 346 -14.62 14.56 7.71
N ASN A 347 -14.75 13.65 6.74
CA ASN A 347 -15.46 12.39 6.95
C ASN A 347 -14.56 11.22 7.28
N ASP A 348 -13.28 11.31 7.00
CA ASP A 348 -12.30 10.27 7.27
C ASP A 348 -10.96 10.92 7.62
N ILE A 349 -10.49 10.66 8.84
CA ILE A 349 -9.25 11.23 9.37
C ILE A 349 -8.05 10.30 9.20
N LEU A 350 -8.28 9.07 8.70
CA LEU A 350 -7.25 8.06 8.51
C LEU A 350 -6.69 8.13 7.10
N ASP A 351 -5.39 8.04 6.97
CA ASP A 351 -4.76 7.65 5.73
C ASP A 351 -4.67 6.12 5.64
N TRP A 352 -5.51 5.54 4.78
CA TRP A 352 -5.64 4.09 4.64
C TRP A 352 -4.60 3.46 3.71
N HIS A 353 -4.00 4.25 2.83
CA HIS A 353 -3.30 3.69 1.68
C HIS A 353 -1.81 3.95 1.68
N GLY A 354 -1.36 5.00 2.36
CA GLY A 354 0.03 5.47 2.32
C GLY A 354 0.44 5.95 0.92
N ASP A 355 1.64 6.47 0.82
CA ASP A 355 2.15 7.14 -0.37
C ASP A 355 2.92 6.23 -1.30
N HIS A 356 2.64 6.35 -2.60
CA HIS A 356 3.37 5.63 -3.62
C HIS A 356 3.32 6.34 -4.97
N LEU A 357 4.45 6.33 -5.66
CA LEU A 357 4.63 6.97 -6.97
C LEU A 357 3.61 6.55 -8.03
N HIS A 358 3.07 5.33 -7.95
CA HIS A 358 2.12 4.78 -8.93
C HIS A 358 0.70 4.63 -8.38
N THR A 359 0.40 5.17 -7.21
CA THR A 359 -0.96 5.25 -6.66
C THR A 359 -1.42 6.70 -6.58
N ASN A 360 -1.36 7.32 -5.43
CA ASN A 360 -1.78 8.72 -5.27
C ASN A 360 -0.95 9.71 -6.11
N TYR A 361 0.33 9.45 -6.38
CA TYR A 361 1.19 10.30 -7.22
C TYR A 361 1.24 9.91 -8.70
N HIS A 362 0.35 9.04 -9.20
CA HIS A 362 0.41 8.54 -10.58
C HIS A 362 0.28 9.62 -11.67
N ILE A 363 -0.48 10.69 -11.42
CA ILE A 363 -0.61 11.81 -12.37
C ILE A 363 0.70 12.58 -12.46
N MET A 364 1.33 12.87 -11.31
CA MET A 364 2.65 13.48 -11.25
C MET A 364 3.69 12.62 -11.99
N TYR A 365 3.70 11.31 -11.74
CA TYR A 365 4.59 10.37 -12.45
C TYR A 365 4.44 10.47 -13.96
N ASN A 366 3.22 10.41 -14.47
CA ASN A 366 2.96 10.50 -15.91
C ASN A 366 3.43 11.84 -16.47
N MET A 367 3.16 12.96 -15.79
CA MET A 367 3.62 14.29 -16.18
C MET A 367 5.14 14.38 -16.25
N LEU A 368 5.87 13.85 -15.28
CA LEU A 368 7.32 13.83 -15.27
C LEU A 368 7.90 12.95 -16.39
N ARG A 369 7.26 11.80 -16.67
CA ARG A 369 7.63 10.96 -17.81
C ARG A 369 7.43 11.68 -19.15
N ASP A 370 6.32 12.41 -19.31
CA ASP A 370 6.04 13.21 -20.49
C ASP A 370 7.03 14.39 -20.65
N ALA A 371 7.51 14.92 -19.53
CA ALA A 371 8.57 15.93 -19.51
C ALA A 371 9.99 15.35 -19.77
N GLY A 372 10.10 14.02 -19.96
CA GLY A 372 11.37 13.34 -20.30
C GLY A 372 12.27 13.01 -19.11
N TYR A 373 11.75 13.04 -17.88
CA TYR A 373 12.45 12.54 -16.71
C TYR A 373 12.24 11.04 -16.53
N PHE A 374 13.22 10.35 -15.95
CA PHE A 374 13.18 8.96 -15.54
C PHE A 374 13.17 8.90 -14.01
N ILE A 375 12.16 8.25 -13.43
CA ILE A 375 11.97 8.25 -11.99
C ILE A 375 12.20 6.84 -11.48
N GLU A 376 13.12 6.71 -10.54
CA GLU A 376 13.47 5.46 -9.90
C GLU A 376 13.04 5.48 -8.43
N THR A 377 12.56 4.36 -7.93
CA THR A 377 12.08 4.23 -6.56
C THR A 377 13.17 3.65 -5.67
N LEU A 378 13.51 4.33 -4.58
CA LEU A 378 14.44 3.86 -3.57
C LEU A 378 13.68 3.19 -2.42
N GLY A 379 13.77 1.87 -2.31
CA GLY A 379 13.15 1.08 -1.24
C GLY A 379 14.12 0.65 -0.15
N SER A 380 15.22 1.38 0.03
CA SER A 380 16.30 1.10 0.97
C SER A 380 16.85 2.41 1.53
N PRO A 381 17.63 2.38 2.64
CA PRO A 381 18.21 3.59 3.21
C PRO A 381 18.99 4.44 2.20
N LEU A 382 19.07 5.75 2.45
CA LEU A 382 19.76 6.73 1.58
C LEU A 382 21.25 6.43 1.40
N THR A 383 21.83 5.57 2.24
CA THR A 383 23.22 5.09 2.06
C THR A 383 23.37 4.12 0.88
N CYS A 384 22.27 3.64 0.29
CA CYS A 384 22.25 2.55 -0.68
C CYS A 384 22.27 2.98 -2.15
N PHE A 385 22.36 4.27 -2.45
CA PHE A 385 22.43 4.75 -3.81
C PHE A 385 23.70 5.58 -4.09
N ASP A 386 24.07 5.69 -5.36
CA ASP A 386 25.19 6.56 -5.81
C ASP A 386 24.63 7.89 -6.34
N ALA A 387 24.84 8.95 -5.58
CA ALA A 387 24.35 10.30 -5.88
C ALA A 387 24.85 10.86 -7.24
N ARG A 388 25.99 10.36 -7.73
CA ARG A 388 26.55 10.81 -9.03
C ARG A 388 25.71 10.39 -10.22
N GLN A 389 24.78 9.47 -10.04
CA GLN A 389 23.91 8.94 -11.10
C GLN A 389 22.59 9.71 -11.23
N TYR A 390 22.22 10.49 -10.22
CA TYR A 390 20.92 11.17 -10.16
C TYR A 390 21.06 12.68 -10.21
N GLY A 391 20.15 13.34 -10.93
CA GLY A 391 20.04 14.79 -10.94
C GLY A 391 19.46 15.30 -9.64
N THR A 392 18.34 14.70 -9.19
CA THR A 392 17.64 15.12 -7.96
C THR A 392 17.10 13.91 -7.20
N LEU A 393 17.24 13.95 -5.87
CA LEU A 393 16.47 13.16 -4.91
C LEU A 393 15.21 13.93 -4.55
N ILE A 394 14.05 13.25 -4.61
CA ILE A 394 12.74 13.80 -4.27
C ILE A 394 12.29 13.17 -2.95
N LEU A 395 12.04 14.03 -1.96
CA LEU A 395 11.50 13.67 -0.65
C LEU A 395 10.12 14.30 -0.54
N VAL A 396 9.08 13.48 -0.40
CA VAL A 396 7.69 13.95 -0.29
C VAL A 396 7.08 13.36 0.96
N ASP A 397 6.56 14.22 1.84
CA ASP A 397 5.84 13.92 3.09
C ASP A 397 6.34 12.69 3.89
N LEU A 398 7.62 12.50 3.94
CA LEU A 398 8.23 11.35 4.57
C LEU A 398 7.91 11.28 6.06
N GLU A 399 7.57 10.09 6.53
CA GLU A 399 6.98 9.86 7.85
C GLU A 399 7.92 9.16 8.83
N ASP A 400 8.96 8.47 8.34
CA ASP A 400 9.91 7.73 9.20
C ASP A 400 11.08 8.61 9.65
N GLU A 401 11.89 8.07 10.53
CA GLU A 401 13.16 8.64 10.99
C GLU A 401 14.29 8.27 10.03
N TYR A 402 15.46 8.91 10.20
CA TYR A 402 16.66 8.67 9.41
C TYR A 402 17.79 8.11 10.27
N PHE A 403 18.60 7.20 9.71
CA PHE A 403 19.87 6.84 10.32
C PHE A 403 20.83 8.03 10.27
N ARG A 404 21.68 8.14 11.26
CA ARG A 404 22.68 9.22 11.31
C ARG A 404 23.60 9.21 10.08
N GLU A 405 23.96 8.04 9.62
CA GLU A 405 24.80 7.82 8.42
C GLU A 405 24.11 8.31 7.14
N GLU A 406 22.80 8.26 7.07
CA GLU A 406 22.03 8.80 5.95
C GLU A 406 22.09 10.32 5.90
N ILE A 407 21.93 10.98 7.04
CA ILE A 407 22.01 12.43 7.17
C ILE A 407 23.40 12.92 6.77
N GLU A 408 24.46 12.26 7.24
CA GLU A 408 25.85 12.59 6.94
C GLU A 408 26.13 12.38 5.43
N LYS A 409 25.72 11.23 4.87
CA LYS A 409 25.89 10.95 3.45
C LYS A 409 25.13 11.93 2.56
N LEU A 410 23.85 12.20 2.84
CA LEU A 410 23.03 13.09 2.02
C LEU A 410 23.61 14.50 2.02
N ARG A 411 24.09 14.99 3.15
CA ARG A 411 24.82 16.27 3.21
C ARG A 411 26.01 16.29 2.26
N ASP A 412 26.83 15.25 2.32
CA ASP A 412 28.04 15.14 1.50
C ASP A 412 27.70 14.96 0.00
N ASP A 413 26.66 14.20 -0.32
CA ASP A 413 26.18 14.02 -1.69
C ASP A 413 25.68 15.33 -2.31
N VAL A 414 24.98 16.16 -1.55
CA VAL A 414 24.53 17.48 -2.02
C VAL A 414 25.73 18.42 -2.18
N ILE A 415 26.59 18.54 -1.15
CA ILE A 415 27.67 19.53 -1.13
C ILE A 415 28.76 19.19 -2.14
N TYR A 416 29.17 17.93 -2.24
CA TYR A 416 30.36 17.52 -3.00
C TYR A 416 30.04 16.79 -4.30
N SER A 417 28.97 15.97 -4.34
CA SER A 417 28.58 15.22 -5.54
C SER A 417 27.59 15.96 -6.42
N GLY A 418 27.09 17.12 -5.96
CA GLY A 418 26.18 17.97 -6.72
C GLY A 418 24.80 17.33 -6.91
N LEU A 419 24.34 16.51 -5.95
CA LEU A 419 22.98 15.98 -5.94
C LEU A 419 22.00 17.13 -5.70
N GLY A 420 20.96 17.22 -6.54
CA GLY A 420 19.80 18.07 -6.28
C GLY A 420 18.92 17.47 -5.19
N LEU A 421 18.28 18.32 -4.41
CA LEU A 421 17.31 17.90 -3.40
C LEU A 421 16.02 18.69 -3.57
N ALA A 422 14.90 18.01 -3.84
CA ALA A 422 13.55 18.58 -3.90
C ALA A 422 12.73 18.00 -2.75
N VAL A 423 12.25 18.87 -1.84
CA VAL A 423 11.55 18.48 -0.62
C VAL A 423 10.16 19.07 -0.63
N PHE A 424 9.18 18.21 -0.43
CA PHE A 424 7.80 18.56 -0.16
C PHE A 424 7.47 18.07 1.25
N ALA A 425 7.19 19.00 2.14
CA ALA A 425 6.80 18.71 3.52
C ALA A 425 5.27 18.65 3.63
N ASP A 426 4.77 18.36 4.83
CA ASP A 426 3.38 18.47 5.18
C ASP A 426 3.25 18.93 6.64
N TRP A 427 2.04 18.97 7.21
CA TRP A 427 1.81 19.46 8.56
C TRP A 427 2.35 18.50 9.64
N TYR A 428 2.83 19.09 10.73
CA TYR A 428 3.17 18.36 11.95
C TYR A 428 2.90 19.27 13.15
N ASN A 429 1.83 19.01 13.88
CA ASN A 429 1.47 19.78 15.06
C ASN A 429 1.00 18.87 16.18
N VAL A 430 1.76 18.81 17.28
CA VAL A 430 1.52 17.89 18.41
C VAL A 430 0.14 18.09 19.04
N ASP A 431 -0.30 19.35 19.21
CA ASP A 431 -1.59 19.65 19.80
C ASP A 431 -2.76 19.21 18.93
N THR A 432 -2.60 19.28 17.61
CA THR A 432 -3.57 18.79 16.64
C THR A 432 -3.62 17.27 16.66
N MET A 433 -2.46 16.58 16.63
CA MET A 433 -2.39 15.13 16.72
C MET A 433 -3.05 14.58 18.00
N VAL A 434 -2.81 15.20 19.15
CA VAL A 434 -3.45 14.80 20.42
C VAL A 434 -4.97 14.91 20.35
N LYS A 435 -5.51 15.94 19.67
CA LYS A 435 -6.96 16.12 19.49
C LYS A 435 -7.58 15.12 18.52
N MET A 436 -6.80 14.55 17.60
CA MET A 436 -7.26 13.61 16.58
C MET A 436 -7.37 12.15 17.11
N ARG A 437 -6.97 11.87 18.34
CA ARG A 437 -7.14 10.55 18.93
C ARG A 437 -8.61 10.13 18.95
N PHE A 438 -8.88 8.85 18.70
CA PHE A 438 -10.22 8.27 18.77
C PHE A 438 -10.18 6.87 19.40
N PHE A 439 -11.33 6.42 19.88
CA PHE A 439 -11.47 5.05 20.38
C PHE A 439 -11.94 4.15 19.22
N ASP A 440 -11.12 3.16 18.88
CA ASP A 440 -11.47 2.18 17.86
C ASP A 440 -12.27 1.03 18.48
N ASP A 441 -13.51 0.89 18.03
CA ASP A 441 -14.43 -0.14 18.52
C ASP A 441 -14.00 -1.56 18.12
N ASN A 442 -13.26 -1.72 17.04
CA ASN A 442 -12.81 -3.03 16.56
C ASN A 442 -11.68 -3.58 17.43
N THR A 443 -10.63 -2.77 17.65
CA THR A 443 -9.49 -3.15 18.49
C THR A 443 -9.73 -2.93 19.98
N ARG A 444 -10.82 -2.21 20.35
CA ARG A 444 -11.15 -1.80 21.73
C ARG A 444 -10.02 -0.99 22.38
N SER A 445 -9.32 -0.19 21.60
CA SER A 445 -8.19 0.61 22.05
C SER A 445 -8.28 2.07 21.58
N TRP A 446 -7.53 2.94 22.24
CA TRP A 446 -7.35 4.30 21.76
C TRP A 446 -6.30 4.36 20.68
N TRP A 447 -6.68 4.92 19.54
CA TRP A 447 -5.78 5.21 18.44
C TRP A 447 -5.32 6.65 18.54
N THR A 448 -4.00 6.84 18.42
CA THR A 448 -3.36 8.15 18.49
C THR A 448 -2.41 8.28 17.30
N PRO A 449 -2.42 9.40 16.56
CA PRO A 449 -1.49 9.60 15.45
C PRO A 449 -0.04 9.43 15.89
N VAL A 450 0.72 8.65 15.12
CA VAL A 450 2.16 8.43 15.39
C VAL A 450 3.01 9.57 14.83
N THR A 451 2.55 10.21 13.75
CA THR A 451 3.12 11.41 13.12
C THR A 451 2.00 12.34 12.65
N GLY A 452 2.31 13.49 12.07
CA GLY A 452 1.39 14.31 11.28
C GLY A 452 1.25 13.80 9.85
N GLY A 453 0.91 14.64 8.90
CA GLY A 453 0.98 14.35 7.47
C GLY A 453 2.43 14.05 7.04
N ALA A 454 3.43 14.61 7.73
CA ALA A 454 4.84 14.26 7.57
C ALA A 454 5.56 14.22 8.93
N ASN A 455 6.74 13.59 9.01
CA ASN A 455 7.62 13.65 10.20
C ASN A 455 8.57 14.85 10.09
N ILE A 456 8.04 16.05 10.34
CA ILE A 456 8.83 17.30 10.27
C ILE A 456 10.06 17.30 11.20
N PRO A 457 10.00 16.76 12.44
CA PRO A 457 11.21 16.62 13.26
C PRO A 457 12.35 15.85 12.59
N ALA A 458 12.05 14.73 11.93
CA ALA A 458 13.05 13.93 11.22
C ALA A 458 13.54 14.64 9.94
N LEU A 459 12.64 15.27 9.21
CA LEU A 459 12.99 16.06 8.03
C LEU A 459 13.89 17.25 8.41
N ASN A 460 13.65 17.88 9.56
CA ASN A 460 14.48 18.96 10.08
C ASN A 460 15.89 18.50 10.49
N ASP A 461 16.07 17.24 10.87
CA ASP A 461 17.42 16.70 11.15
C ASP A 461 18.25 16.63 9.86
N ILE A 462 17.67 16.23 8.73
CA ILE A 462 18.31 16.28 7.41
C ILE A 462 18.59 17.71 6.98
N LEU A 463 17.56 18.56 6.98
CA LEU A 463 17.64 19.92 6.46
C LEU A 463 18.47 20.85 7.34
N GLY A 464 18.58 20.54 8.63
CA GLY A 464 19.40 21.26 9.59
C GLY A 464 20.87 21.33 9.21
N SER A 465 21.39 20.31 8.50
CA SER A 465 22.74 20.30 7.94
C SER A 465 23.00 21.44 6.92
N PHE A 466 21.92 21.99 6.34
CA PHE A 466 21.94 23.09 5.38
C PHE A 466 21.43 24.42 5.98
N GLY A 467 21.05 24.43 7.26
CA GLY A 467 20.50 25.59 7.94
C GLY A 467 19.02 25.87 7.61
N ILE A 468 18.30 24.87 7.10
CA ILE A 468 16.88 24.94 6.77
C ILE A 468 16.07 24.20 7.84
N ALA A 469 14.90 24.72 8.20
CA ALA A 469 13.95 24.01 9.05
C ALA A 469 12.51 24.46 8.79
N PHE A 470 11.59 23.51 8.88
CA PHE A 470 10.14 23.71 8.87
C PHE A 470 9.57 23.87 10.28
N GLY A 471 8.44 24.57 10.40
CA GLY A 471 7.73 24.87 11.63
C GLY A 471 6.61 23.89 11.98
N ASP A 472 5.73 24.35 12.88
CA ASP A 472 4.58 23.57 13.38
C ASP A 472 3.22 24.19 13.01
N LYS A 473 3.18 25.24 12.19
CA LYS A 473 1.94 25.82 11.68
C LYS A 473 1.24 24.89 10.70
N ILE A 474 -0.09 25.04 10.64
CA ILE A 474 -0.92 24.34 9.66
C ILE A 474 -1.56 25.38 8.76
N LEU A 475 -0.97 25.60 7.60
CA LEU A 475 -1.32 26.68 6.70
C LEU A 475 -2.26 26.25 5.58
N ASN A 476 -3.23 27.10 5.27
CA ASN A 476 -4.20 26.87 4.20
C ASN A 476 -4.42 28.14 3.37
N GLY A 477 -4.57 27.97 2.06
CA GLY A 477 -4.92 29.06 1.17
C GLY A 477 -4.52 28.83 -0.28
N ASP A 478 -4.99 29.69 -1.15
CA ASP A 478 -4.56 29.70 -2.54
C ASP A 478 -3.45 30.73 -2.72
N PHE A 479 -2.49 30.42 -3.56
CA PHE A 479 -1.40 31.32 -3.93
C PHE A 479 -1.14 31.30 -5.43
N PHE A 480 -0.46 32.34 -5.88
CA PHE A 480 -0.20 32.56 -7.31
C PHE A 480 1.27 32.92 -7.51
N ILE A 481 1.89 32.29 -8.50
CA ILE A 481 3.23 32.65 -8.99
C ILE A 481 3.17 32.67 -10.53
N ASP A 482 3.54 33.79 -11.13
CA ASP A 482 3.63 33.92 -12.60
C ASP A 482 2.33 33.58 -13.34
N GLY A 483 1.18 33.91 -12.75
CA GLY A 483 -0.13 33.58 -13.31
C GLY A 483 -0.61 32.14 -13.09
N GLU A 484 0.25 31.28 -12.60
CA GLU A 484 -0.11 29.90 -12.19
C GLU A 484 -0.66 29.90 -10.77
N GLN A 485 -1.74 29.15 -10.56
CA GLN A 485 -2.39 28.99 -9.26
C GLN A 485 -2.11 27.61 -8.67
N SER A 486 -1.93 27.58 -7.36
CA SER A 486 -1.95 26.33 -6.58
C SER A 486 -2.68 26.52 -5.25
N ARG A 487 -3.17 25.41 -4.72
CA ARG A 487 -3.77 25.34 -3.39
C ARG A 487 -2.71 24.84 -2.40
N TYR A 488 -2.55 25.56 -1.29
CA TYR A 488 -1.81 25.11 -0.11
C TYR A 488 -2.80 24.49 0.86
N ALA A 489 -2.67 23.21 1.15
CA ALA A 489 -3.67 22.47 1.90
C ALA A 489 -3.04 21.76 3.10
N SER A 490 -3.14 22.37 4.27
CA SER A 490 -2.59 21.85 5.53
C SER A 490 -1.06 21.79 5.63
N GLY A 491 -0.33 22.43 4.73
CA GLY A 491 1.14 22.43 4.76
C GLY A 491 1.72 23.29 5.90
N THR A 492 3.03 23.24 6.07
CA THR A 492 3.78 23.95 7.12
C THR A 492 4.58 25.15 6.59
N ASP A 493 5.14 25.97 7.49
CA ASP A 493 5.98 27.12 7.16
C ASP A 493 7.48 26.80 7.27
N ILE A 494 8.31 27.62 6.60
CA ILE A 494 9.78 27.57 6.72
C ILE A 494 10.19 28.51 7.85
N VAL A 495 10.71 27.99 8.97
CA VAL A 495 11.11 28.82 10.13
C VAL A 495 12.56 29.22 10.13
N LYS A 496 13.42 28.47 9.45
CA LYS A 496 14.84 28.80 9.28
C LYS A 496 15.27 28.65 7.84
N PHE A 497 16.02 29.63 7.35
CA PHE A 497 16.64 29.55 6.03
C PHE A 497 17.94 30.36 6.00
N PRO A 498 19.01 29.86 5.35
CA PRO A 498 20.31 30.52 5.40
C PRO A 498 20.37 31.77 4.52
N ARG A 499 21.28 32.67 4.86
CA ARG A 499 21.62 33.85 4.07
C ARG A 499 22.00 33.46 2.65
N GLY A 500 21.56 34.25 1.68
CA GLY A 500 21.87 34.05 0.25
C GLY A 500 20.93 33.11 -0.46
N GLY A 501 20.04 32.40 0.27
CA GLY A 501 18.93 31.67 -0.31
C GLY A 501 17.80 32.58 -0.78
N PHE A 502 16.83 32.00 -1.48
CA PHE A 502 15.63 32.69 -1.96
C PHE A 502 14.42 32.08 -1.26
N VAL A 503 13.56 32.93 -0.69
CA VAL A 503 12.37 32.48 0.03
C VAL A 503 11.16 33.28 -0.42
N HIS A 504 10.07 32.58 -0.72
CA HIS A 504 8.79 33.17 -1.13
C HIS A 504 7.79 33.06 -0.01
N ARG A 505 7.10 34.17 0.24
CA ARG A 505 6.07 34.31 1.28
C ARG A 505 4.72 34.56 0.62
N PHE A 506 3.67 33.98 1.21
CA PHE A 506 2.31 34.15 0.72
C PHE A 506 1.32 34.36 1.88
N PRO A 507 0.24 35.12 1.65
CA PRO A 507 -0.78 35.37 2.66
C PRO A 507 -1.67 34.13 2.83
N LEU A 508 -1.33 33.28 3.79
CA LEU A 508 -2.05 32.04 4.13
C LEU A 508 -2.73 32.14 5.50
N MET A 509 -3.70 31.28 5.74
CA MET A 509 -4.41 31.20 7.02
C MET A 509 -3.80 30.06 7.86
N ASP A 510 -3.47 30.36 9.12
CA ASP A 510 -3.09 29.35 10.08
C ASP A 510 -4.32 28.74 10.74
N SER A 511 -4.52 27.44 10.55
CA SER A 511 -5.64 26.69 11.14
C SER A 511 -5.29 25.96 12.42
N SER A 512 -4.03 25.98 12.86
CA SER A 512 -3.59 25.34 14.10
C SER A 512 -4.26 25.93 15.34
N GLU A 513 -4.51 27.26 15.35
CA GLU A 513 -5.14 27.98 16.46
C GLU A 513 -6.68 27.87 16.45
N SER A 514 -7.33 27.82 15.30
CA SER A 514 -8.80 27.90 15.19
C SER A 514 -9.54 26.68 15.74
N ARG A 515 -8.90 25.53 15.85
CA ARG A 515 -9.47 24.33 16.47
C ARG A 515 -9.46 24.34 17.99
N ALA A 516 -8.74 25.30 18.62
CA ALA A 516 -8.66 25.41 20.09
C ALA A 516 -9.88 26.12 20.71
N THR A 517 -10.69 26.83 19.93
CA THR A 517 -11.80 27.65 20.48
C THR A 517 -13.07 27.52 19.64
N GLN A 518 -13.84 26.45 19.91
CA GLN A 518 -15.18 26.27 19.32
C GLN A 518 -16.24 27.27 19.78
N ASN A 519 -15.89 28.31 20.54
CA ASN A 519 -16.85 29.26 21.16
C ASN A 519 -16.50 30.74 21.07
N VAL A 520 -15.66 31.19 20.14
CA VAL A 520 -15.46 32.63 19.94
C VAL A 520 -15.82 32.97 18.49
N LEU A 521 -16.76 33.93 18.40
CA LEU A 521 -17.16 34.62 17.18
C LEU A 521 -15.97 34.87 16.26
N ILE A 522 -16.18 34.54 14.97
CA ILE A 522 -15.34 34.81 13.82
C ILE A 522 -14.65 36.20 13.98
N SER A 523 -13.56 36.24 14.69
CA SER A 523 -12.57 37.28 14.51
C SER A 523 -11.82 36.92 13.24
N SER A 524 -11.79 37.82 12.29
CA SER A 524 -11.02 37.73 11.05
C SER A 524 -9.68 37.06 11.30
N LEU A 525 -9.53 35.77 10.92
CA LEU A 525 -8.24 35.11 10.84
C LEU A 525 -7.42 35.92 9.85
N ALA A 526 -6.50 36.74 10.38
CA ALA A 526 -5.63 37.54 9.54
C ALA A 526 -4.74 36.63 8.75
N LYS A 527 -4.77 36.75 7.43
CA LYS A 527 -3.77 36.11 6.57
C LYS A 527 -2.42 36.70 6.92
N ALA A 528 -1.49 35.85 7.33
CA ALA A 528 -0.10 36.24 7.55
C ALA A 528 0.75 35.84 6.35
N ASP A 529 1.71 36.67 5.98
CA ASP A 529 2.69 36.35 4.95
C ASP A 529 3.65 35.28 5.46
N SER A 530 3.36 34.02 5.14
CA SER A 530 4.12 32.85 5.59
C SER A 530 5.13 32.40 4.54
N PRO A 531 6.38 32.11 4.93
CA PRO A 531 7.40 31.58 4.03
C PRO A 531 7.15 30.09 3.78
N ILE A 532 6.89 29.70 2.53
CA ILE A 532 6.50 28.32 2.19
C ILE A 532 7.35 27.68 1.09
N LEU A 533 8.09 28.47 0.33
CA LEU A 533 8.91 27.99 -0.79
C LEU A 533 10.31 28.57 -0.67
N GLY A 534 11.32 27.72 -0.73
CA GLY A 534 12.72 28.12 -0.59
C GLY A 534 13.66 27.46 -1.58
N PHE A 535 14.67 28.20 -2.03
CA PHE A 535 15.72 27.73 -2.95
C PHE A 535 17.10 28.06 -2.39
N LEU A 536 17.99 27.08 -2.35
CA LEU A 536 19.34 27.23 -1.81
C LEU A 536 20.36 26.54 -2.69
N LYS A 537 21.48 27.20 -2.97
CA LYS A 537 22.68 26.55 -3.50
C LYS A 537 23.55 26.09 -2.32
N ALA A 538 23.77 24.77 -2.20
CA ALA A 538 24.56 24.17 -1.14
C ALA A 538 25.78 23.44 -1.74
N GLY A 539 26.97 24.07 -1.66
CA GLY A 539 28.14 23.54 -2.31
C GLY A 539 28.01 23.47 -3.85
N THR A 540 28.11 22.27 -4.40
CA THR A 540 27.90 22.00 -5.83
C THR A 540 26.43 21.60 -6.13
N GLY A 541 25.63 21.26 -5.13
CA GLY A 541 24.23 20.87 -5.28
C GLY A 541 23.26 22.03 -5.07
N HIS A 542 21.99 21.75 -5.33
CA HIS A 542 20.90 22.72 -5.27
C HIS A 542 19.72 22.11 -4.51
N ILE A 543 19.15 22.88 -3.60
CA ILE A 543 18.04 22.47 -2.74
C ILE A 543 16.84 23.33 -3.04
N ALA A 544 15.67 22.71 -3.22
CA ALA A 544 14.38 23.37 -3.29
C ALA A 544 13.47 22.74 -2.25
N VAL A 545 12.82 23.56 -1.42
CA VAL A 545 11.92 23.11 -0.36
C VAL A 545 10.56 23.78 -0.47
N TYR A 546 9.51 23.03 -0.25
CA TYR A 546 8.13 23.48 -0.27
C TYR A 546 7.35 22.78 0.85
N GLY A 547 6.49 23.49 1.53
CA GLY A 547 5.91 23.04 2.82
C GLY A 547 4.59 22.26 2.71
N ASP A 548 4.16 21.84 1.52
CA ASP A 548 2.89 21.14 1.27
C ASP A 548 3.03 20.10 0.15
N SER A 549 2.68 18.86 0.42
CA SER A 549 2.71 17.76 -0.56
C SER A 549 1.37 17.56 -1.28
N ASN A 550 0.26 18.00 -0.67
CA ASN A 550 -1.11 17.73 -1.11
C ASN A 550 -1.40 18.13 -2.56
N CYS A 551 -0.72 19.16 -3.08
CA CYS A 551 -0.89 19.58 -4.46
C CYS A 551 -0.22 18.64 -5.49
N LEU A 552 0.60 17.69 -5.06
CA LEU A 552 1.15 16.62 -5.89
C LEU A 552 0.26 15.37 -5.89
N ASP A 553 -0.47 15.16 -4.80
CA ASP A 553 -1.34 14.01 -4.59
C ASP A 553 -2.67 14.16 -5.32
N SER A 554 -2.98 13.19 -6.19
CA SER A 554 -4.22 13.16 -6.95
C SER A 554 -5.44 12.76 -6.11
N SER A 555 -5.25 12.18 -4.92
CA SER A 555 -6.32 11.75 -4.03
C SER A 555 -7.03 12.91 -3.34
N HIS A 556 -6.33 14.00 -3.10
CA HIS A 556 -6.89 15.18 -2.42
C HIS A 556 -7.75 16.09 -3.31
N MET A 557 -7.69 15.90 -4.63
CA MET A 557 -8.47 16.70 -5.61
C MET A 557 -8.28 18.21 -5.47
N VAL A 558 -7.15 18.67 -4.96
CA VAL A 558 -6.80 20.09 -4.87
C VAL A 558 -6.16 20.59 -6.17
N THR A 559 -6.07 21.89 -6.34
CA THR A 559 -5.37 22.48 -7.50
C THR A 559 -3.90 22.07 -7.45
N ASN A 560 -3.46 21.32 -8.46
CA ASN A 560 -2.11 20.75 -8.50
C ASN A 560 -1.01 21.82 -8.61
N CYS A 561 0.21 21.46 -8.26
CA CYS A 561 1.41 22.28 -8.35
C CYS A 561 2.50 21.65 -9.25
N TYR A 562 2.11 20.89 -10.26
CA TYR A 562 3.09 20.23 -11.15
C TYR A 562 3.97 21.22 -11.90
N TRP A 563 3.45 22.43 -12.19
CA TRP A 563 4.24 23.53 -12.75
C TRP A 563 5.37 23.96 -11.79
N LEU A 564 5.09 24.02 -10.47
CA LEU A 564 6.09 24.35 -9.46
C LEU A 564 7.13 23.24 -9.33
N LEU A 565 6.70 21.98 -9.23
CA LEU A 565 7.61 20.82 -9.22
C LEU A 565 8.56 20.86 -10.42
N LYS A 566 8.07 21.17 -11.62
CA LYS A 566 8.91 21.30 -12.80
C LYS A 566 9.97 22.40 -12.64
N LYS A 567 9.58 23.60 -12.16
CA LYS A 567 10.53 24.70 -11.88
C LYS A 567 11.55 24.32 -10.79
N MET A 568 11.13 23.58 -9.74
CA MET A 568 12.04 23.06 -8.71
C MET A 568 13.04 22.06 -9.30
N LEU A 569 12.61 21.16 -10.17
CA LEU A 569 13.48 20.20 -10.85
C LEU A 569 14.40 20.87 -11.86
N ASP A 570 13.95 21.88 -12.58
CA ASP A 570 14.80 22.67 -13.45
C ASP A 570 15.95 23.37 -12.68
N TYR A 571 15.67 23.81 -11.45
CA TYR A 571 16.70 24.35 -10.57
C TYR A 571 17.61 23.26 -9.98
N THR A 572 17.05 22.18 -9.46
CA THR A 572 17.82 21.16 -8.72
C THR A 572 18.62 20.24 -9.64
N SER A 573 18.05 19.83 -10.79
CA SER A 573 18.69 18.92 -11.75
C SER A 573 19.47 19.63 -12.86
N ASN A 574 18.91 20.73 -13.40
CA ASN A 574 19.46 21.42 -14.58
C ASN A 574 20.18 22.75 -14.23
N HIS A 575 20.14 23.17 -12.97
CA HIS A 575 20.70 24.41 -12.43
C HIS A 575 20.16 25.68 -13.10
N VAL A 576 18.94 25.62 -13.65
CA VAL A 576 18.26 26.74 -14.30
C VAL A 576 17.55 27.58 -13.23
N GLN A 577 17.77 28.88 -13.23
CA GLN A 577 17.11 29.83 -12.34
C GLN A 577 15.98 30.54 -13.09
N ASP A 578 14.75 30.30 -12.67
CA ASP A 578 13.58 31.02 -13.16
C ASP A 578 13.64 32.50 -12.71
N PRO A 579 13.54 33.50 -13.61
CA PRO A 579 13.72 34.92 -13.25
C PRO A 579 12.73 35.41 -12.16
N ILE A 580 11.55 34.82 -12.05
CA ILE A 580 10.53 35.19 -11.07
C ILE A 580 10.87 34.61 -9.70
N LEU A 581 11.21 33.33 -9.66
CA LEU A 581 11.58 32.64 -8.42
C LEU A 581 12.92 33.12 -7.85
N PHE A 582 13.84 33.57 -8.72
CA PHE A 582 15.14 34.05 -8.28
C PHE A 582 15.24 35.59 -8.34
N SER A 583 14.10 36.28 -8.08
CA SER A 583 14.06 37.73 -8.04
C SER A 583 14.86 38.28 -6.84
N LYS A 584 15.31 39.56 -6.96
CA LYS A 584 16.00 40.22 -5.84
C LYS A 584 15.13 40.33 -4.58
N ALA A 585 13.81 40.42 -4.72
CA ALA A 585 12.87 40.53 -3.61
C ALA A 585 12.79 39.24 -2.77
N ALA A 586 12.98 38.07 -3.40
CA ALA A 586 12.97 36.80 -2.71
C ALA A 586 14.33 36.43 -2.07
N LYS A 587 15.41 37.16 -2.43
CA LYS A 587 16.75 36.86 -1.94
C LYS A 587 16.91 37.31 -0.49
N LEU A 588 17.44 36.43 0.34
CA LEU A 588 17.72 36.73 1.74
C LEU A 588 19.11 37.36 1.91
N ASP A 589 19.13 38.62 2.38
CA ASP A 589 20.36 39.31 2.77
C ASP A 589 20.84 38.92 4.18
N MET A 590 19.90 38.45 5.04
CA MET A 590 20.13 37.94 6.39
C MET A 590 19.51 36.55 6.50
N PRO A 591 19.98 35.68 7.40
CA PRO A 591 19.28 34.42 7.69
C PRO A 591 17.83 34.66 8.13
N LEU A 592 16.92 33.83 7.64
CA LEU A 592 15.52 33.82 8.09
C LEU A 592 15.40 33.11 9.43
N TYR A 593 14.71 33.74 10.37
CA TYR A 593 14.21 33.14 11.61
C TYR A 593 12.81 33.67 11.86
N GLU A 594 11.82 32.79 11.86
CA GLU A 594 10.44 33.13 12.18
C GLU A 594 10.24 32.98 13.69
N GLU A 595 10.01 34.12 14.39
CA GLU A 595 9.86 34.15 15.85
C GLU A 595 8.49 33.60 16.31
N ASP A 596 7.46 33.75 15.46
CA ASP A 596 6.08 33.32 15.75
C ASP A 596 5.82 31.85 15.48
N SER A 597 6.82 31.10 15.02
CA SER A 597 6.72 29.68 14.69
C SER A 597 7.68 28.86 15.55
N ARG A 598 7.26 27.66 15.94
CA ARG A 598 8.05 26.75 16.75
C ARG A 598 8.64 25.64 15.90
N LEU A 599 9.82 25.18 16.27
CA LEU A 599 10.35 23.92 15.76
C LEU A 599 9.56 22.79 16.41
N PRO A 600 8.90 21.94 15.63
CA PRO A 600 8.14 20.84 16.18
C PRO A 600 9.05 19.84 16.88
N SER A 601 8.58 19.33 18.01
CA SER A 601 9.29 18.31 18.78
C SER A 601 8.68 16.94 18.55
N ARG A 602 9.52 15.89 18.60
CA ARG A 602 9.05 14.51 18.56
C ARG A 602 8.13 14.20 19.73
N ARG A 603 7.12 13.40 19.47
CA ARG A 603 6.24 12.88 20.51
C ARG A 603 6.95 11.82 21.34
N ASN A 604 6.86 11.97 22.69
CA ASN A 604 7.45 11.02 23.64
C ASN A 604 6.44 10.02 24.20
N ASP A 605 5.14 10.25 23.95
CA ASP A 605 4.03 9.45 24.45
C ASP A 605 3.62 8.31 23.51
N VAL A 606 4.24 8.22 22.33
CA VAL A 606 4.04 7.17 21.33
C VAL A 606 5.33 6.38 21.12
N ASN A 607 5.24 5.05 21.15
CA ASN A 607 6.39 4.20 20.83
C ASN A 607 6.61 4.14 19.31
N PHE A 608 7.24 5.17 18.76
CA PHE A 608 7.47 5.28 17.32
C PHE A 608 8.34 4.15 16.75
N SER A 609 9.23 3.56 17.56
CA SER A 609 10.11 2.46 17.12
C SER A 609 9.35 1.20 16.69
N SER A 610 8.08 1.04 17.11
CA SER A 610 7.22 -0.06 16.69
C SER A 610 6.81 0.05 15.22
N TYR A 611 6.78 1.25 14.67
CA TYR A 611 6.31 1.57 13.32
C TYR A 611 7.45 1.88 12.35
N SER A 612 8.56 2.40 12.88
CA SER A 612 9.73 2.83 12.13
C SER A 612 10.50 1.67 11.49
N SER A 613 10.97 1.89 10.28
CA SER A 613 11.95 1.02 9.60
C SER A 613 13.39 1.35 9.98
N VAL A 614 13.61 2.42 10.74
CA VAL A 614 14.91 2.97 11.13
C VAL A 614 15.18 2.76 12.61
N LEU A 615 14.28 3.21 13.50
CA LEU A 615 14.50 3.19 14.95
C LEU A 615 14.59 1.76 15.49
N GLY A 616 15.70 1.48 16.19
CA GLY A 616 15.96 0.15 16.74
C GLY A 616 16.24 -0.92 15.68
N LYS A 617 16.54 -0.50 14.45
CA LYS A 617 16.95 -1.38 13.34
C LYS A 617 18.44 -1.19 13.06
N GLU A 618 18.99 -2.16 12.35
CA GLU A 618 20.37 -2.14 11.89
C GLU A 618 20.43 -1.57 10.46
N LEU A 619 21.33 -0.62 10.24
CA LEU A 619 21.63 -0.14 8.90
C LEU A 619 22.35 -1.22 8.12
N VAL A 620 21.70 -1.73 7.07
CA VAL A 620 22.22 -2.90 6.34
C VAL A 620 22.96 -2.55 5.07
N CYS A 621 22.70 -1.37 4.50
CA CYS A 621 23.42 -0.92 3.32
C CYS A 621 24.72 -0.24 3.69
N LYS A 622 25.81 -0.74 3.11
CA LYS A 622 27.11 -0.06 3.07
C LYS A 622 27.30 0.58 1.72
N ASN A 623 28.08 1.66 1.65
CA ASN A 623 28.28 2.48 0.44
C ASN A 623 28.73 1.71 -0.82
N ASP A 624 29.25 0.50 -0.66
CA ASP A 624 29.85 -0.29 -1.74
C ASP A 624 28.89 -1.31 -2.37
N SER A 625 27.66 -1.49 -1.86
CA SER A 625 26.77 -2.60 -2.25
C SER A 625 25.37 -2.16 -2.66
N ARG A 626 25.29 -1.09 -3.47
CA ARG A 626 23.99 -0.52 -3.93
C ARG A 626 23.03 -1.54 -4.55
N PHE A 627 23.55 -2.60 -5.18
CA PHE A 627 22.73 -3.61 -5.86
C PHE A 627 22.24 -4.74 -4.95
N GLU A 628 22.91 -4.98 -3.85
CA GLU A 628 22.56 -6.06 -2.94
C GLU A 628 21.36 -5.73 -2.05
N VAL A 629 21.04 -4.45 -1.88
CA VAL A 629 20.06 -4.01 -0.88
C VAL A 629 18.67 -3.99 -1.44
N TRP A 630 18.50 -3.49 -2.66
CA TRP A 630 17.17 -3.26 -3.20
C TRP A 630 16.41 -4.56 -3.46
N GLY A 631 16.94 -5.45 -4.26
CA GLY A 631 16.21 -6.66 -4.66
C GLY A 631 16.07 -7.69 -3.55
N THR A 632 17.13 -7.96 -2.82
CA THR A 632 17.18 -9.05 -1.84
C THR A 632 17.40 -8.61 -0.42
N LYS A 633 18.45 -7.82 -0.15
CA LYS A 633 18.79 -7.47 1.22
C LYS A 633 17.84 -6.44 1.81
N GLY A 634 17.43 -5.42 1.05
CA GLY A 634 16.42 -4.47 1.50
C GLY A 634 15.09 -5.14 1.79
N TYR A 635 14.66 -6.01 0.89
CA TYR A 635 13.43 -6.79 1.05
C TYR A 635 13.52 -7.81 2.19
N ASN A 636 14.65 -8.54 2.27
CA ASN A 636 14.90 -9.52 3.33
C ASN A 636 15.11 -8.91 4.71
N ILE A 637 15.57 -7.67 4.81
CA ILE A 637 15.72 -6.99 6.10
C ILE A 637 14.38 -6.80 6.77
N HIS A 638 13.36 -6.40 6.02
CA HIS A 638 12.01 -6.30 6.57
C HIS A 638 11.49 -7.66 7.04
N VAL A 639 11.89 -8.74 6.38
CA VAL A 639 11.57 -10.12 6.79
C VAL A 639 12.44 -10.56 7.98
N ARG A 640 13.76 -10.28 7.97
CA ARG A 640 14.68 -10.63 9.08
C ARG A 640 14.42 -9.83 10.34
N GLY A 641 14.00 -8.58 10.19
CA GLY A 641 13.90 -7.68 11.34
C GLY A 641 12.92 -8.08 12.41
N ARG A 642 11.88 -8.91 12.15
CA ARG A 642 10.90 -9.35 13.16
C ARG A 642 9.87 -10.40 12.73
N ASN A 643 10.18 -11.38 11.90
CA ASN A 643 9.15 -12.34 11.49
C ASN A 643 7.83 -11.68 10.99
N ARG A 644 7.90 -10.43 10.53
CA ARG A 644 6.74 -9.75 9.94
C ARG A 644 6.51 -10.33 8.56
N ARG A 645 5.71 -11.37 8.52
CA ARG A 645 5.17 -11.88 7.27
C ARG A 645 4.07 -10.96 6.84
N LEU A 646 4.15 -10.51 5.59
CA LEU A 646 3.01 -9.83 5.02
C LEU A 646 1.86 -10.84 4.93
N PRO A 647 0.72 -10.59 5.54
CA PRO A 647 -0.46 -11.42 5.39
C PRO A 647 -0.79 -11.57 3.90
N GLY A 648 -1.20 -12.74 3.47
CA GLY A 648 -1.41 -13.06 2.05
C GLY A 648 -0.15 -13.50 1.29
N HIS A 649 1.05 -13.27 1.83
CA HIS A 649 2.29 -13.80 1.33
C HIS A 649 2.78 -14.90 2.28
N HIS A 650 2.58 -16.13 1.89
CA HIS A 650 3.09 -17.28 2.64
C HIS A 650 4.58 -17.48 2.32
N SER A 651 5.38 -16.43 2.54
CA SER A 651 6.84 -16.55 2.44
C SER A 651 7.38 -17.11 3.73
N ILE A 652 8.14 -18.15 3.64
CA ILE A 652 8.97 -18.61 4.74
C ILE A 652 10.26 -17.79 4.69
N ASP A 653 10.63 -17.18 5.81
CA ASP A 653 11.92 -16.50 5.92
C ASP A 653 13.04 -17.53 5.77
N ILE A 654 13.74 -17.50 4.64
CA ILE A 654 14.89 -18.36 4.38
C ILE A 654 16.16 -17.61 4.78
N GLY A 655 16.18 -17.17 5.99
CA GLY A 655 17.41 -16.69 6.63
C GLY A 655 18.40 -17.85 6.80
N GLY A 656 19.03 -18.27 5.72
CA GLY A 656 20.16 -19.20 5.69
C GLY A 656 19.85 -20.59 6.24
N GLY A 657 19.73 -21.59 5.37
CA GLY A 657 19.88 -22.97 5.76
C GLY A 657 18.78 -23.95 5.34
N LEU A 658 17.79 -23.56 4.54
CA LEU A 658 16.69 -24.45 4.17
C LEU A 658 16.87 -25.22 2.85
N ASN A 659 17.99 -25.06 2.15
CA ASN A 659 18.31 -25.90 0.99
C ASN A 659 18.44 -27.39 1.32
N THR A 660 18.59 -27.73 2.59
CA THR A 660 18.70 -29.12 3.06
C THR A 660 17.36 -29.78 3.36
N SER A 661 16.28 -29.02 3.56
CA SER A 661 14.98 -29.60 3.91
C SER A 661 14.15 -30.08 2.72
N LEU A 662 14.29 -29.45 1.56
CA LEU A 662 13.57 -29.86 0.34
C LEU A 662 14.05 -31.20 -0.24
N GLU A 663 15.33 -31.54 -0.11
CA GLU A 663 15.84 -32.85 -0.52
C GLU A 663 15.31 -33.99 0.33
N ASN A 664 15.08 -33.75 1.62
CA ASN A 664 14.50 -34.72 2.54
C ASN A 664 13.01 -34.96 2.33
N PHE A 665 12.28 -34.01 1.71
CA PHE A 665 10.87 -34.20 1.34
C PHE A 665 10.66 -35.04 0.06
N LYS A 666 11.70 -35.28 -0.71
CA LYS A 666 11.64 -36.15 -1.90
C LYS A 666 11.50 -37.64 -1.56
N THR A 667 11.74 -38.03 -0.32
CA THR A 667 11.68 -39.42 0.13
C THR A 667 10.53 -39.65 1.09
N SER A 668 9.44 -40.21 0.58
CA SER A 668 8.39 -40.96 1.27
C SER A 668 8.08 -40.65 2.74
N ILE A 669 7.45 -39.51 3.02
CA ILE A 669 6.78 -39.29 4.31
C ILE A 669 5.34 -39.82 4.20
N PRO A 670 4.85 -40.65 5.15
CA PRO A 670 3.46 -41.10 5.16
C PRO A 670 2.51 -39.89 5.26
N LEU A 671 1.41 -39.93 4.54
CA LEU A 671 0.43 -38.84 4.41
C LEU A 671 -0.10 -38.32 5.76
N GLU A 672 -0.20 -39.19 6.76
CA GLU A 672 -0.63 -38.81 8.13
C GLU A 672 0.39 -37.95 8.87
N LYS A 673 1.67 -38.21 8.70
CA LYS A 673 2.73 -37.43 9.32
C LYS A 673 2.82 -36.05 8.67
N TYR A 674 2.62 -35.99 7.36
CA TYR A 674 2.57 -34.76 6.60
C TYR A 674 1.38 -33.86 7.02
N LYS A 675 0.18 -34.42 7.25
CA LYS A 675 -0.98 -33.69 7.77
C LYS A 675 -0.75 -33.11 9.15
N LYS A 676 -0.03 -33.85 10.03
CA LYS A 676 0.23 -33.42 11.40
C LYS A 676 1.32 -32.33 11.47
N GLU A 677 2.39 -32.45 10.68
CA GLU A 677 3.46 -31.46 10.66
C GLU A 677 3.04 -30.16 9.95
N THR A 678 2.31 -30.24 8.85
CA THR A 678 1.79 -29.05 8.16
C THR A 678 0.71 -28.35 8.96
N ALA A 679 -0.25 -29.07 9.53
CA ALA A 679 -1.27 -28.45 10.38
C ALA A 679 -0.67 -27.85 11.66
N GLY A 680 0.31 -28.52 12.26
CA GLY A 680 1.03 -27.99 13.43
C GLY A 680 1.85 -26.76 13.11
N ASN A 681 2.52 -26.75 11.97
CA ASN A 681 3.31 -25.60 11.52
C ASN A 681 2.43 -24.41 11.10
N TYR A 682 1.29 -24.65 10.45
CA TYR A 682 0.36 -23.58 10.08
C TYR A 682 -0.31 -22.95 11.30
N LEU A 683 -0.69 -23.71 12.30
CA LEU A 683 -1.19 -23.18 13.58
C LEU A 683 -0.08 -22.50 14.39
N GLY A 684 1.19 -22.94 14.26
CA GLY A 684 2.35 -22.29 14.88
C GLY A 684 2.78 -20.99 14.20
N PHE A 685 2.43 -20.81 12.94
CA PHE A 685 2.73 -19.58 12.17
C PHE A 685 1.86 -18.40 12.59
N PHE A 686 0.71 -18.65 13.16
CA PHE A 686 -0.23 -17.65 13.63
C PHE A 686 -0.29 -17.59 15.17
N ASN A 687 0.83 -17.81 15.85
CA ASN A 687 0.93 -17.48 17.27
C ASN A 687 0.98 -15.96 17.46
N TYR A 688 -0.16 -15.34 17.14
CA TYR A 688 -0.45 -13.92 17.31
C TYR A 688 -0.43 -13.49 18.80
N LYS A 689 -0.30 -14.45 19.71
CA LYS A 689 -0.26 -14.17 21.15
C LYS A 689 1.02 -13.47 21.60
N ASP A 690 2.12 -13.58 20.88
CA ASP A 690 3.40 -13.10 21.38
C ASP A 690 3.76 -11.66 20.97
N GLU A 691 3.08 -11.05 19.98
CA GLU A 691 3.41 -9.68 19.53
C GLU A 691 2.38 -8.60 19.91
N LEU A 692 1.15 -8.98 20.33
CA LEU A 692 0.20 -8.04 20.94
C LEU A 692 0.32 -7.99 22.48
N LEU A 693 1.19 -8.81 23.07
CA LEU A 693 1.30 -9.01 24.51
C LEU A 693 2.36 -8.16 25.21
N ASP A 694 2.96 -7.19 24.54
CA ASP A 694 3.64 -6.07 25.22
C ASP A 694 2.70 -4.92 25.60
N MET A 695 1.41 -5.04 25.32
CA MET A 695 0.41 -4.29 26.06
C MET A 695 0.13 -5.00 27.38
N PRO A 696 0.08 -4.33 28.53
CA PRO A 696 -0.23 -4.97 29.78
C PRO A 696 -1.64 -5.54 29.69
N VAL A 697 -1.73 -6.80 29.30
CA VAL A 697 -2.94 -7.58 29.51
C VAL A 697 -3.11 -7.61 31.01
N LEU A 698 -4.11 -6.89 31.51
CA LEU A 698 -4.64 -7.13 32.84
C LEU A 698 -4.84 -8.64 32.93
N VAL A 699 -3.97 -9.27 33.71
CA VAL A 699 -4.08 -10.69 34.05
C VAL A 699 -5.50 -10.87 34.54
N THR A 700 -6.37 -11.45 33.73
CA THR A 700 -7.69 -11.86 34.18
C THR A 700 -7.45 -12.95 35.22
N SER A 701 -7.38 -12.54 36.48
CA SER A 701 -7.35 -13.49 37.57
C SER A 701 -8.57 -14.38 37.41
N HIS A 702 -8.40 -15.69 37.58
CA HIS A 702 -9.50 -16.68 37.53
C HIS A 702 -10.67 -16.38 38.47
N TRP A 703 -10.59 -15.31 39.25
CA TRP A 703 -11.59 -14.82 40.22
C TRP A 703 -12.54 -13.76 39.64
N LEU A 704 -12.24 -13.12 38.50
CA LEU A 704 -13.10 -12.05 37.94
C LEU A 704 -14.45 -12.61 37.42
N VAL A 705 -14.44 -13.74 36.77
CA VAL A 705 -15.66 -14.36 36.24
C VAL A 705 -16.57 -14.82 37.37
N PRO A 706 -16.11 -15.54 38.43
CA PRO A 706 -16.90 -15.84 39.58
C PRO A 706 -17.40 -14.60 40.33
N ALA A 707 -16.60 -13.54 40.44
CA ALA A 707 -16.99 -12.30 41.09
C ALA A 707 -18.10 -11.56 40.32
N ILE A 708 -18.06 -11.52 39.01
CA ILE A 708 -19.11 -10.93 38.17
C ILE A 708 -20.41 -11.75 38.29
N ILE A 709 -20.32 -13.06 38.27
CA ILE A 709 -21.49 -13.94 38.43
C ILE A 709 -22.13 -13.76 39.83
N THR A 710 -21.31 -13.65 40.89
CA THR A 710 -21.83 -13.41 42.26
C THR A 710 -22.46 -12.02 42.39
N ILE A 711 -21.89 -10.97 41.82
CA ILE A 711 -22.46 -9.60 41.81
C ILE A 711 -23.80 -9.60 41.06
N PHE A 712 -23.89 -10.28 39.91
CA PHE A 712 -25.12 -10.37 39.14
C PHE A 712 -26.20 -11.17 39.89
N GLY A 713 -25.80 -12.24 40.56
CA GLY A 713 -26.70 -13.03 41.44
C GLY A 713 -27.25 -12.19 42.61
N LEU A 714 -26.42 -11.41 43.26
CA LEU A 714 -26.83 -10.52 44.36
C LEU A 714 -27.73 -9.38 43.87
N LEU A 715 -27.50 -8.82 42.70
CA LEU A 715 -28.38 -7.82 42.08
C LEU A 715 -29.77 -8.39 41.75
N LEU A 716 -29.84 -9.62 41.25
CA LEU A 716 -31.11 -10.32 40.99
C LEU A 716 -31.85 -10.62 42.27
N LEU A 717 -31.16 -11.05 43.32
CA LEU A 717 -31.79 -11.28 44.65
C LEU A 717 -32.30 -9.98 45.27
N PHE A 718 -31.55 -8.87 45.12
CA PHE A 718 -31.95 -7.55 45.60
C PHE A 718 -33.19 -7.01 44.87
N THR A 719 -33.24 -7.17 43.54
CA THR A 719 -34.41 -6.80 42.73
C THR A 719 -35.64 -7.65 43.10
N PHE A 720 -35.44 -8.95 43.29
CA PHE A 720 -36.53 -9.87 43.71
C PHE A 720 -37.05 -9.54 45.12
N TRP A 721 -36.13 -9.20 46.05
CA TRP A 721 -36.47 -8.79 47.41
C TRP A 721 -37.20 -7.45 47.42
N SER A 722 -36.74 -6.47 46.62
CA SER A 722 -37.39 -5.18 46.45
C SER A 722 -38.79 -5.30 45.84
N PHE A 723 -38.98 -6.22 44.86
CA PHE A 723 -40.29 -6.53 44.29
C PHE A 723 -41.24 -7.18 45.31
N ARG A 724 -40.69 -8.06 46.16
CA ARG A 724 -41.44 -8.72 47.24
C ARG A 724 -41.85 -7.74 48.33
N GLN A 725 -41.00 -6.74 48.66
CA GLN A 725 -41.33 -5.66 49.58
C GLN A 725 -42.42 -4.73 49.00
N LYS A 726 -42.34 -4.36 47.71
CA LYS A 726 -43.38 -3.59 47.02
C LYS A 726 -44.72 -4.32 47.00
N ARG A 727 -44.73 -5.63 46.81
CA ARG A 727 -45.95 -6.47 46.89
C ARG A 727 -46.51 -6.55 48.28
N ARG A 728 -45.68 -6.61 49.34
CA ARG A 728 -46.13 -6.59 50.75
C ARG A 728 -46.70 -5.22 51.15
N ARG A 729 -46.14 -4.12 50.66
CA ARG A 729 -46.68 -2.76 50.88
C ARG A 729 -48.01 -2.55 50.17
N ARG A 730 -48.22 -3.06 48.98
CA ARG A 730 -49.51 -3.02 48.27
C ARG A 730 -50.61 -3.86 48.95
N ARG A 731 -50.26 -4.97 49.61
CA ARG A 731 -51.25 -5.78 50.40
C ARG A 731 -51.62 -5.16 51.75
N LYS A 732 -50.79 -4.29 52.36
CA LYS A 732 -51.14 -3.57 53.60
C LYS A 732 -51.92 -2.29 53.37
N GLY A 733 -51.94 -1.74 52.14
CA GLY A 733 -52.71 -0.53 51.79
C GLY A 733 -54.17 -0.80 51.38
N SER A 734 -54.60 -2.07 51.29
CA SER A 734 -55.95 -2.46 50.84
C SER A 734 -56.94 -2.82 51.98
N SER A 735 -56.58 -2.62 53.26
CA SER A 735 -57.44 -3.03 54.42
C SER A 735 -57.83 -1.84 55.33
N SER A 736 -57.77 -0.63 54.86
CA SER A 736 -58.32 0.50 55.63
C SER A 736 -59.07 1.43 54.67
N GLY A 737 -60.34 1.17 54.45
CA GLY A 737 -61.19 1.98 53.61
C GLY A 737 -62.59 1.44 53.44
N ARG A 738 -63.25 1.00 54.55
CA ARG A 738 -64.73 0.91 54.62
C ARG A 738 -65.12 1.30 56.02
N LEU A 739 -65.62 2.49 56.16
CA LEU A 739 -66.75 2.85 57.05
C LEU A 739 -66.98 4.37 56.92
N SER A 740 -68.28 4.65 56.75
CA SER A 740 -69.05 5.88 56.97
C SER A 740 -69.17 6.88 55.81
N ASN A 741 -70.43 6.88 55.40
CA ASN A 741 -71.38 7.80 54.80
C ASN A 741 -71.32 7.96 53.32
#